data_dbd290399b02792508d3ca80c78a62dd
#
_entry.id   dbd290399b02792508d3ca80c78a62dd
#
_cell.length_a   1.000
_cell.length_b   1.000
_cell.length_c   1.000
_cell.angle_alpha   90.00
_cell.angle_beta   90.00
_cell.angle_gamma   90.00
#
_symmetry.space_group_name_H-M   'P 1'
#
loop_
_entity.id
_entity.type
_entity.pdbx_description
1 polymer ?
#
loop_
_entity_poly.entity_id
_entity_poly.type
_entity_poly.pdbx_seq_one_letter_code
_entity_poly.pdbx_strand_id
1 'polypeptide(L)'
;MAAPLLTTKLYIPLPRSNLVPRPNLVQRLDEGLQLGHKLTLISAPAGFGKTTLLSEWIAGGPSRHRLAPQGSRPAGVPREESSPAPEPNGVRAGAGRTGWLSLDEGDNDLARFLTYLVATLQTIEGNLGHGVLAALQSPGAVNVEAVLTALINEIAGLPDSLILVLDDYHVIESQPVDNALTFFLDHLPSPPGGLHLVIASRSDPSLPFSRLRAGGQMTEIRAADLRFTLDEVAAFLTKATGLDLSAENVAALGTRTEGWIAGLQLAALSMQGLKRSGDVTDFVNRFTGSDRYIQDYLVDEVLKQRPQGTRDFLLQTSILDRLSGPLCDAVMASPPLLGEGLGEGSSQAILEALEAANLFIVPLDNERRWYRYHHLFADLLRQRLHQSPPPLSSPPAGGKEGGSVAKLHVRASVWYENNGMEIEAFHHAAAANDVERAARLIEGKGMPLTFRGAVAPVLNWLKSLPATVLDARPSLWVTYASALLAVGQGTGVEQKLQAAEATLQSVEPDDETRDLVGRIAATRATLAWGQNQAETIITQSRRALEYLHPHNLPWRTSTTWKLGSAYQLQGDRAAASQAYTEAISICQASGNIFINILASTGLGEVQESENQLYLAAETYRRILQLVGDRPLLVACGAYLGLARIFYEWNDLDAAQQHGQQSLQLARHIDSNDAFAACGVFLARLKLTQGDVAGAADILAQADQFVRQHNFVFQMPEVAAAHVLVLLRQGNLARAADLAENHELPISQARVYLAQGDTSAALAALEPLRQQVEAKGWEDERLKVMLLQAVAHHAHGEKDQAVQLLGDALALAEPGGFIRTFVDEGQPMARLLYEALSRGITPEYVRRLLAAFPDAEPEQADSSMTKVIGTDLVEPLSEREIEVLQLIAEGLTNPEIASRLYLSLNTVKVHTRNIYGKLGVNNRTQAGARARALGILPSN
;
A
#
# COMPACT_ATOMS: atom_id res chain seq x y z
N MET A 1 11.02 -1.29 -6.74
CA MET A 1 10.21 -2.34 -7.40
C MET A 1 9.61 -3.19 -6.30
N ALA A 2 8.29 -3.43 -6.32
CA ALA A 2 7.67 -4.35 -5.38
C ALA A 2 8.36 -5.73 -5.50
N ALA A 3 8.59 -6.39 -4.38
CA ALA A 3 9.07 -7.77 -4.39
C ALA A 3 8.09 -8.61 -5.23
N PRO A 4 8.57 -9.44 -6.17
CA PRO A 4 7.68 -10.26 -6.96
C PRO A 4 6.87 -11.17 -6.05
N LEU A 5 5.53 -11.08 -6.16
CA LEU A 5 4.62 -11.95 -5.43
C LEU A 5 4.75 -13.38 -5.97
N LEU A 6 4.85 -14.34 -5.08
CA LEU A 6 4.82 -15.76 -5.41
C LEU A 6 3.37 -16.15 -5.75
N THR A 7 3.01 -16.03 -7.04
CA THR A 7 1.65 -16.27 -7.55
C THR A 7 1.14 -17.68 -7.24
N THR A 8 2.05 -18.65 -7.06
CA THR A 8 1.69 -20.04 -6.69
C THR A 8 1.00 -20.17 -5.33
N LYS A 9 1.10 -19.17 -4.44
CA LYS A 9 0.31 -19.11 -3.21
C LYS A 9 -1.19 -18.87 -3.46
N LEU A 10 -1.50 -18.29 -4.62
CA LEU A 10 -2.83 -17.83 -4.97
C LEU A 10 -3.61 -18.85 -5.84
N TYR A 11 -3.01 -20.01 -6.13
CA TYR A 11 -3.67 -21.04 -6.94
C TYR A 11 -4.57 -21.93 -6.09
N ILE A 12 -5.78 -22.17 -6.59
CA ILE A 12 -6.70 -23.14 -6.02
C ILE A 12 -6.16 -24.55 -6.33
N PRO A 13 -5.88 -25.39 -5.32
CA PRO A 13 -5.40 -26.75 -5.56
C PRO A 13 -6.44 -27.59 -6.35
N LEU A 14 -5.98 -28.34 -7.34
CA LEU A 14 -6.86 -29.19 -8.13
C LEU A 14 -7.35 -30.39 -7.31
N PRO A 15 -8.61 -30.82 -7.47
CA PRO A 15 -9.10 -32.04 -6.87
C PRO A 15 -8.28 -33.25 -7.35
N ARG A 16 -7.95 -34.16 -6.43
CA ARG A 16 -7.16 -35.37 -6.74
C ARG A 16 -8.00 -36.38 -7.56
N SER A 17 -7.35 -37.15 -8.40
CA SER A 17 -8.02 -38.18 -9.24
C SER A 17 -8.70 -39.30 -8.45
N ASN A 18 -8.19 -39.59 -7.23
CA ASN A 18 -8.72 -40.59 -6.30
C ASN A 18 -9.68 -40.02 -5.24
N LEU A 19 -10.22 -38.82 -5.48
CA LEU A 19 -11.14 -38.14 -4.55
C LEU A 19 -12.35 -39.05 -4.23
N VAL A 20 -12.64 -39.19 -2.93
CA VAL A 20 -13.92 -39.70 -2.44
C VAL A 20 -14.84 -38.50 -2.19
N PRO A 21 -15.96 -38.39 -2.90
CA PRO A 21 -16.88 -37.25 -2.73
C PRO A 21 -17.48 -37.17 -1.32
N ARG A 22 -17.59 -35.93 -0.82
CA ARG A 22 -18.15 -35.65 0.52
C ARG A 22 -19.41 -34.76 0.43
N PRO A 23 -20.52 -35.26 -0.17
CA PRO A 23 -21.71 -34.43 -0.48
C PRO A 23 -22.31 -33.77 0.75
N ASN A 24 -22.33 -34.42 1.91
CA ASN A 24 -22.87 -33.87 3.14
C ASN A 24 -22.05 -32.68 3.67
N LEU A 25 -20.73 -32.71 3.54
CA LEU A 25 -19.85 -31.61 3.95
C LEU A 25 -19.93 -30.44 2.95
N VAL A 26 -19.98 -30.75 1.66
CA VAL A 26 -20.17 -29.75 0.60
C VAL A 26 -21.51 -29.03 0.79
N GLN A 27 -22.58 -29.78 1.06
CA GLN A 27 -23.89 -29.18 1.35
C GLN A 27 -23.83 -28.25 2.57
N ARG A 28 -23.14 -28.64 3.66
CA ARG A 28 -23.00 -27.81 4.87
C ARG A 28 -22.24 -26.51 4.60
N LEU A 29 -21.23 -26.52 3.69
CA LEU A 29 -20.54 -25.33 3.24
C LEU A 29 -21.49 -24.42 2.43
N ASP A 30 -22.28 -24.98 1.52
CA ASP A 30 -23.27 -24.25 0.73
C ASP A 30 -24.37 -23.62 1.61
N GLU A 31 -24.87 -24.36 2.60
CA GLU A 31 -25.85 -23.85 3.57
C GLU A 31 -25.32 -22.65 4.34
N GLY A 32 -24.04 -22.68 4.77
CA GLY A 32 -23.38 -21.54 5.43
C GLY A 32 -23.35 -20.27 4.57
N LEU A 33 -23.04 -20.42 3.28
CA LEU A 33 -23.10 -19.30 2.32
C LEU A 33 -24.52 -18.76 2.14
N GLN A 34 -25.51 -19.66 2.01
CA GLN A 34 -26.91 -19.28 1.81
C GLN A 34 -27.51 -18.56 3.04
N LEU A 35 -27.06 -18.95 4.25
CA LEU A 35 -27.44 -18.31 5.50
C LEU A 35 -26.74 -16.96 5.74
N GLY A 36 -25.80 -16.59 4.89
CA GLY A 36 -25.06 -15.32 4.99
C GLY A 36 -24.02 -15.31 6.10
N HIS A 37 -23.47 -16.48 6.45
CA HIS A 37 -22.38 -16.54 7.41
C HIS A 37 -21.15 -15.77 6.91
N LYS A 38 -20.46 -15.07 7.83
CA LYS A 38 -19.23 -14.32 7.51
C LYS A 38 -18.01 -15.23 7.44
N LEU A 39 -18.01 -16.32 8.22
CA LEU A 39 -16.86 -17.19 8.38
C LEU A 39 -17.24 -18.66 8.27
N THR A 40 -16.43 -19.43 7.56
CA THR A 40 -16.32 -20.89 7.69
C THR A 40 -14.98 -21.27 8.30
N LEU A 41 -14.99 -21.97 9.42
CA LEU A 41 -13.78 -22.53 10.02
C LEU A 41 -13.73 -24.04 9.77
N ILE A 42 -12.66 -24.52 9.14
CA ILE A 42 -12.33 -25.94 9.03
C ILE A 42 -11.09 -26.22 9.91
N SER A 43 -11.31 -26.71 11.11
CA SER A 43 -10.25 -26.97 12.09
C SER A 43 -10.10 -28.47 12.36
N ALA A 44 -8.96 -29.01 11.92
CA ALA A 44 -8.61 -30.41 12.12
C ALA A 44 -7.10 -30.61 11.98
N PRO A 45 -6.53 -31.66 12.63
CA PRO A 45 -5.13 -32.02 12.45
C PRO A 45 -4.73 -32.19 10.98
N ALA A 46 -3.43 -32.31 10.74
CA ALA A 46 -2.94 -32.51 9.39
C ALA A 46 -3.43 -33.85 8.80
N GLY A 47 -3.62 -33.86 7.49
CA GLY A 47 -4.03 -35.08 6.77
C GLY A 47 -5.51 -35.46 6.86
N PHE A 48 -6.37 -34.61 7.44
CA PHE A 48 -7.82 -34.84 7.49
C PHE A 48 -8.56 -34.41 6.22
N GLY A 49 -7.86 -33.96 5.18
CA GLY A 49 -8.47 -33.60 3.90
C GLY A 49 -9.13 -32.22 3.83
N LYS A 50 -8.76 -31.28 4.70
CA LYS A 50 -9.27 -29.91 4.71
C LYS A 50 -9.18 -29.23 3.34
N THR A 51 -7.96 -29.14 2.82
CA THR A 51 -7.65 -28.57 1.51
C THR A 51 -8.37 -29.32 0.38
N THR A 52 -8.46 -30.64 0.49
CA THR A 52 -9.15 -31.50 -0.50
C THR A 52 -10.65 -31.22 -0.53
N LEU A 53 -11.30 -31.10 0.65
CA LEU A 53 -12.71 -30.75 0.74
C LEU A 53 -13.00 -29.37 0.14
N LEU A 54 -12.18 -28.39 0.44
CA LEU A 54 -12.32 -27.04 -0.11
C LEU A 54 -12.10 -27.04 -1.63
N SER A 55 -11.11 -27.78 -2.12
CA SER A 55 -10.90 -27.92 -3.57
C SER A 55 -12.08 -28.58 -4.28
N GLU A 56 -12.69 -29.63 -3.66
CA GLU A 56 -13.90 -30.29 -4.15
C GLU A 56 -15.08 -29.32 -4.20
N TRP A 57 -15.30 -28.61 -3.10
CA TRP A 57 -16.40 -27.65 -2.98
C TRP A 57 -16.30 -26.54 -4.03
N ILE A 58 -15.13 -25.93 -4.21
CA ILE A 58 -14.89 -24.86 -5.19
C ILE A 58 -15.04 -25.41 -6.62
N ALA A 59 -14.50 -26.60 -6.92
CA ALA A 59 -14.59 -27.20 -8.25
C ALA A 59 -16.03 -27.61 -8.62
N GLY A 60 -16.86 -27.97 -7.64
CA GLY A 60 -18.27 -28.32 -7.83
C GLY A 60 -19.15 -27.11 -8.16
N GLY A 61 -18.79 -25.91 -7.74
CA GLY A 61 -19.53 -24.65 -7.87
C GLY A 61 -20.87 -24.63 -7.13
N PRO A 62 -21.26 -23.55 -6.46
CA PRO A 62 -22.51 -23.47 -5.70
C PRO A 62 -23.81 -23.56 -6.54
N SER A 63 -23.70 -23.67 -7.86
CA SER A 63 -24.84 -23.65 -8.78
C SER A 63 -25.35 -25.03 -9.24
N ARG A 64 -24.70 -26.13 -8.86
CA ARG A 64 -25.15 -27.48 -9.31
C ARG A 64 -26.17 -28.17 -8.41
N HIS A 65 -26.42 -27.66 -7.21
CA HIS A 65 -27.41 -28.24 -6.28
C HIS A 65 -28.70 -27.43 -6.15
N ARG A 66 -29.16 -26.75 -7.19
CA ARG A 66 -30.59 -26.39 -7.22
C ARG A 66 -31.37 -27.69 -7.36
N LEU A 67 -31.97 -28.12 -6.27
CA LEU A 67 -32.98 -29.19 -6.24
C LEU A 67 -33.99 -28.99 -7.38
N ALA A 68 -34.00 -29.91 -8.33
CA ALA A 68 -35.08 -29.98 -9.28
C ALA A 68 -36.37 -30.24 -8.49
N PRO A 69 -37.47 -29.48 -8.70
CA PRO A 69 -38.74 -29.80 -8.07
C PRO A 69 -39.18 -31.17 -8.58
N GLN A 70 -39.57 -32.05 -7.65
CA GLN A 70 -40.23 -33.31 -7.97
C GLN A 70 -41.55 -32.98 -8.65
N GLY A 71 -41.54 -32.96 -10.00
CA GLY A 71 -42.70 -32.79 -10.84
C GLY A 71 -42.51 -33.64 -12.07
N SER A 72 -43.37 -34.64 -12.19
CA SER A 72 -43.53 -35.61 -13.25
C SER A 72 -43.24 -35.06 -14.67
N ARG A 73 -42.28 -35.66 -15.39
CA ARG A 73 -42.09 -35.47 -16.83
C ARG A 73 -42.79 -36.57 -17.63
N PRO A 74 -43.46 -36.23 -18.72
CA PRO A 74 -43.91 -37.23 -19.70
C PRO A 74 -42.74 -37.64 -20.61
N ALA A 75 -42.73 -38.92 -20.96
CA ALA A 75 -41.73 -39.55 -21.82
C ALA A 75 -41.83 -39.07 -23.27
N GLY A 76 -40.70 -38.79 -23.88
CA GLY A 76 -40.57 -38.78 -25.34
C GLY A 76 -40.06 -37.49 -25.99
N VAL A 77 -38.72 -37.21 -25.91
CA VAL A 77 -38.04 -36.42 -26.95
C VAL A 77 -36.57 -36.90 -27.01
N PRO A 78 -36.00 -37.15 -28.23
CA PRO A 78 -34.63 -37.65 -28.37
C PRO A 78 -33.56 -36.58 -28.06
N ARG A 79 -32.40 -37.02 -27.54
CA ARG A 79 -31.20 -36.20 -27.33
C ARG A 79 -30.51 -35.96 -28.66
N GLU A 80 -30.28 -34.70 -28.99
CA GLU A 80 -29.21 -34.28 -29.90
C GLU A 80 -27.91 -34.06 -29.08
N GLU A 81 -26.91 -34.85 -29.42
CA GLU A 81 -25.53 -34.68 -28.98
C GLU A 81 -24.88 -33.62 -29.86
N SER A 82 -24.53 -32.50 -29.25
CA SER A 82 -23.50 -31.62 -29.81
C SER A 82 -22.66 -31.02 -28.67
N SER A 83 -21.50 -31.65 -28.45
CA SER A 83 -20.45 -31.10 -27.62
C SER A 83 -19.67 -30.05 -28.43
N PRO A 84 -19.51 -28.83 -27.97
CA PRO A 84 -18.50 -27.94 -28.52
C PRO A 84 -17.10 -28.27 -27.90
N ALA A 85 -16.07 -28.18 -28.76
CA ALA A 85 -14.69 -28.39 -28.44
C ALA A 85 -14.17 -27.36 -27.37
N PRO A 86 -13.15 -27.68 -26.57
CA PRO A 86 -12.64 -26.79 -25.55
C PRO A 86 -11.82 -25.65 -26.17
N GLU A 87 -12.21 -24.41 -25.86
CA GLU A 87 -11.39 -23.24 -26.14
C GLU A 87 -10.20 -23.14 -25.17
N PRO A 88 -9.00 -22.75 -25.61
CA PRO A 88 -7.85 -22.53 -24.75
C PRO A 88 -7.98 -21.14 -24.13
N ASN A 89 -8.18 -21.06 -22.83
CA ASN A 89 -8.32 -19.92 -21.93
C ASN A 89 -9.73 -19.69 -21.34
N GLY A 90 -10.45 -20.78 -21.09
CA GLY A 90 -11.76 -20.70 -20.44
C GLY A 90 -11.66 -20.74 -18.92
N VAL A 91 -11.75 -19.59 -18.25
CA VAL A 91 -12.33 -19.53 -16.90
C VAL A 91 -13.75 -20.05 -17.02
N ARG A 92 -14.01 -21.27 -16.48
CA ARG A 92 -15.35 -21.88 -16.52
C ARG A 92 -16.31 -21.02 -15.70
N ALA A 93 -17.27 -20.43 -16.36
CA ALA A 93 -18.42 -19.75 -15.75
C ALA A 93 -19.18 -20.74 -14.87
N GLY A 94 -18.88 -20.78 -13.57
CA GLY A 94 -19.51 -21.67 -12.59
C GLY A 94 -18.81 -21.77 -11.25
N ALA A 95 -17.52 -21.45 -11.15
CA ALA A 95 -16.85 -21.21 -9.88
C ALA A 95 -17.24 -19.79 -9.45
N GLY A 96 -17.98 -19.64 -8.34
CA GLY A 96 -18.21 -18.36 -7.71
C GLY A 96 -16.90 -17.62 -7.53
N ARG A 97 -16.92 -16.29 -7.45
CA ARG A 97 -15.78 -15.40 -7.26
C ARG A 97 -14.98 -15.83 -6.01
N THR A 98 -14.01 -16.73 -6.19
CA THR A 98 -13.24 -17.35 -5.08
C THR A 98 -11.75 -17.08 -5.23
N GLY A 99 -11.15 -16.53 -4.19
CA GLY A 99 -9.71 -16.37 -4.05
C GLY A 99 -9.14 -17.38 -3.04
N TRP A 100 -7.92 -17.84 -3.30
CA TRP A 100 -7.21 -18.80 -2.46
C TRP A 100 -5.86 -18.26 -2.06
N LEU A 101 -5.55 -18.32 -0.76
CA LEU A 101 -4.25 -17.99 -0.20
C LEU A 101 -3.73 -19.15 0.64
N SER A 102 -2.65 -19.78 0.19
CA SER A 102 -1.88 -20.74 1.01
C SER A 102 -0.85 -20.00 1.85
N LEU A 103 -0.98 -20.07 3.16
CA LEU A 103 -0.13 -19.36 4.12
C LEU A 103 1.15 -20.15 4.43
N ASP A 104 2.23 -19.43 4.74
CA ASP A 104 3.49 -19.97 5.24
C ASP A 104 4.01 -19.12 6.43
N GLU A 105 5.10 -19.58 7.09
CA GLU A 105 5.68 -18.88 8.26
C GLU A 105 6.09 -17.42 7.96
N GLY A 106 6.44 -17.10 6.72
CA GLY A 106 6.79 -15.74 6.33
C GLY A 106 5.60 -14.77 6.39
N ASP A 107 4.37 -15.28 6.36
CA ASP A 107 3.15 -14.48 6.45
C ASP A 107 2.83 -14.04 7.90
N ASN A 108 3.70 -14.37 8.87
CA ASN A 108 3.71 -13.74 10.19
C ASN A 108 4.15 -12.27 10.16
N ASP A 109 4.74 -11.82 9.06
CA ASP A 109 4.91 -10.40 8.78
C ASP A 109 3.59 -9.81 8.30
N LEU A 110 3.06 -8.85 9.06
CA LEU A 110 1.74 -8.27 8.80
C LEU A 110 1.65 -7.59 7.42
N ALA A 111 2.70 -6.89 6.99
CA ALA A 111 2.69 -6.21 5.70
C ALA A 111 2.68 -7.23 4.55
N ARG A 112 3.46 -8.31 4.69
CA ARG A 112 3.46 -9.41 3.74
C ARG A 112 2.09 -10.12 3.72
N PHE A 113 1.52 -10.44 4.88
CA PHE A 113 0.19 -11.06 4.96
C PHE A 113 -0.87 -10.21 4.24
N LEU A 114 -0.95 -8.91 4.55
CA LEU A 114 -1.92 -8.01 3.91
C LEU A 114 -1.66 -7.87 2.40
N THR A 115 -0.41 -7.87 1.98
CA THR A 115 -0.04 -7.83 0.56
C THR A 115 -0.58 -9.05 -0.19
N TYR A 116 -0.40 -10.27 0.36
CA TYR A 116 -0.93 -11.49 -0.23
C TYR A 116 -2.47 -11.56 -0.14
N LEU A 117 -3.06 -11.08 0.95
CA LEU A 117 -4.51 -10.99 1.10
C LEU A 117 -5.12 -10.15 -0.05
N VAL A 118 -4.59 -8.96 -0.27
CA VAL A 118 -5.05 -8.08 -1.36
C VAL A 118 -4.77 -8.69 -2.72
N ALA A 119 -3.58 -9.25 -2.94
CA ALA A 119 -3.25 -9.93 -4.19
C ALA A 119 -4.21 -11.09 -4.49
N THR A 120 -4.65 -11.81 -3.45
CA THR A 120 -5.66 -12.87 -3.59
C THR A 120 -7.01 -12.29 -4.03
N LEU A 121 -7.45 -11.21 -3.42
CA LEU A 121 -8.69 -10.52 -3.81
C LEU A 121 -8.61 -9.98 -5.24
N GLN A 122 -7.45 -9.53 -5.68
CA GLN A 122 -7.21 -9.09 -7.06
C GLN A 122 -7.26 -10.23 -8.09
N THR A 123 -7.09 -11.48 -7.69
CA THR A 123 -7.35 -12.62 -8.61
C THR A 123 -8.83 -12.76 -8.96
N ILE A 124 -9.73 -12.23 -8.12
CA ILE A 124 -11.17 -12.25 -8.30
C ILE A 124 -11.67 -10.98 -8.99
N GLU A 125 -11.20 -9.83 -8.51
CA GLU A 125 -11.57 -8.50 -9.01
C GLU A 125 -10.31 -7.64 -9.11
N GLY A 126 -9.80 -7.46 -10.33
CA GLY A 126 -8.48 -6.91 -10.59
C GLY A 126 -8.21 -5.53 -9.99
N ASN A 127 -9.24 -4.76 -9.67
CA ASN A 127 -9.10 -3.41 -9.14
C ASN A 127 -9.17 -3.31 -7.60
N LEU A 128 -9.49 -4.40 -6.89
CA LEU A 128 -9.59 -4.38 -5.44
C LEU A 128 -8.25 -4.10 -4.76
N GLY A 129 -8.27 -3.21 -3.78
CA GLY A 129 -7.15 -2.95 -2.89
C GLY A 129 -5.91 -2.35 -3.54
N HIS A 130 -6.02 -1.69 -4.72
CA HIS A 130 -4.88 -1.02 -5.34
C HIS A 130 -4.27 0.04 -4.41
N GLY A 131 -5.10 0.83 -3.73
CA GLY A 131 -4.67 1.81 -2.74
C GLY A 131 -3.98 1.16 -1.53
N VAL A 132 -4.49 0.01 -1.11
CA VAL A 132 -3.94 -0.77 0.00
C VAL A 132 -2.54 -1.31 -0.31
N LEU A 133 -2.32 -1.88 -1.51
CA LEU A 133 -0.98 -2.35 -1.92
C LEU A 133 0.02 -1.20 -1.99
N ALA A 134 -0.41 -0.05 -2.47
CA ALA A 134 0.42 1.15 -2.50
C ALA A 134 0.79 1.61 -1.08
N ALA A 135 -0.16 1.54 -0.13
CA ALA A 135 0.07 1.84 1.28
C ALA A 135 1.12 0.91 1.90
N LEU A 136 0.97 -0.39 1.68
CA LEU A 136 1.87 -1.42 2.23
C LEU A 136 3.29 -1.37 1.65
N GLN A 137 3.48 -0.79 0.46
CA GLN A 137 4.78 -0.63 -0.19
C GLN A 137 5.49 0.68 0.16
N SER A 138 4.83 1.58 0.89
CA SER A 138 5.42 2.85 1.32
C SER A 138 6.26 2.64 2.59
N PRO A 139 7.48 3.19 2.69
CA PRO A 139 8.24 3.18 3.93
C PRO A 139 7.58 4.10 4.96
N GLY A 140 7.16 3.54 6.06
CA GLY A 140 6.51 4.21 7.19
C GLY A 140 5.64 3.23 7.97
N ALA A 141 5.24 3.59 9.19
CA ALA A 141 4.25 2.83 9.95
C ALA A 141 2.89 2.96 9.23
N VAL A 142 2.36 1.84 8.77
CA VAL A 142 1.06 1.77 8.06
C VAL A 142 -0.06 1.69 9.10
N ASN A 143 -1.05 2.55 9.01
CA ASN A 143 -2.28 2.41 9.79
C ASN A 143 -3.09 1.23 9.26
N VAL A 144 -2.96 0.09 9.93
CA VAL A 144 -3.58 -1.18 9.53
C VAL A 144 -5.10 -1.07 9.48
N GLU A 145 -5.71 -0.39 10.48
CA GLU A 145 -7.16 -0.23 10.55
C GLU A 145 -7.68 0.65 9.40
N ALA A 146 -6.97 1.72 9.05
CA ALA A 146 -7.33 2.56 7.92
C ALA A 146 -7.24 1.81 6.58
N VAL A 147 -6.18 1.02 6.42
CA VAL A 147 -5.97 0.16 5.24
C VAL A 147 -7.09 -0.88 5.11
N LEU A 148 -7.42 -1.57 6.19
CA LEU A 148 -8.49 -2.57 6.21
C LEU A 148 -9.87 -1.92 6.03
N THR A 149 -10.10 -0.74 6.59
CA THR A 149 -11.35 0.01 6.39
C THR A 149 -11.56 0.36 4.92
N ALA A 150 -10.51 0.80 4.23
CA ALA A 150 -10.59 1.08 2.79
C ALA A 150 -10.94 -0.19 2.00
N LEU A 151 -10.27 -1.31 2.29
CA LEU A 151 -10.52 -2.59 1.65
C LEU A 151 -11.96 -3.08 1.90
N ILE A 152 -12.45 -2.96 3.13
CA ILE A 152 -13.82 -3.34 3.51
C ILE A 152 -14.85 -2.50 2.74
N ASN A 153 -14.60 -1.20 2.59
CA ASN A 153 -15.48 -0.30 1.86
C ASN A 153 -15.51 -0.62 0.36
N GLU A 154 -14.37 -0.99 -0.23
CA GLU A 154 -14.32 -1.46 -1.62
C GLU A 154 -15.10 -2.77 -1.79
N ILE A 155 -14.94 -3.73 -0.87
CA ILE A 155 -15.68 -5.00 -0.89
C ILE A 155 -17.19 -4.76 -0.73
N ALA A 156 -17.60 -3.85 0.15
CA ALA A 156 -19.01 -3.50 0.37
C ALA A 156 -19.69 -2.88 -0.87
N GLY A 157 -18.91 -2.27 -1.76
CA GLY A 157 -19.39 -1.71 -3.03
C GLY A 157 -19.59 -2.73 -4.15
N LEU A 158 -19.22 -4.00 -3.95
CA LEU A 158 -19.33 -5.02 -4.99
C LEU A 158 -20.76 -5.56 -5.11
N PRO A 159 -21.22 -5.85 -6.34
CA PRO A 159 -22.58 -6.36 -6.56
C PRO A 159 -22.76 -7.82 -6.12
N ASP A 160 -21.67 -8.60 -6.12
CA ASP A 160 -21.69 -10.04 -5.84
C ASP A 160 -20.80 -10.38 -4.64
N SER A 161 -21.18 -11.43 -3.90
CA SER A 161 -20.38 -11.94 -2.77
C SER A 161 -19.08 -12.59 -3.25
N LEU A 162 -18.01 -12.38 -2.49
CA LEU A 162 -16.72 -13.01 -2.68
C LEU A 162 -16.51 -14.14 -1.67
N ILE A 163 -15.73 -15.14 -2.06
CA ILE A 163 -15.23 -16.18 -1.16
C ILE A 163 -13.71 -16.04 -1.08
N LEU A 164 -13.17 -15.90 0.12
CA LEU A 164 -11.73 -15.86 0.36
C LEU A 164 -11.32 -17.04 1.23
N VAL A 165 -10.43 -17.89 0.71
CA VAL A 165 -9.91 -19.06 1.43
C VAL A 165 -8.50 -18.75 1.94
N LEU A 166 -8.31 -18.90 3.24
CA LEU A 166 -7.00 -18.89 3.91
C LEU A 166 -6.68 -20.34 4.31
N ASP A 167 -5.79 -20.97 3.55
CA ASP A 167 -5.39 -22.36 3.82
C ASP A 167 -4.10 -22.38 4.66
N ASP A 168 -4.00 -23.36 5.54
CA ASP A 168 -2.88 -23.55 6.48
C ASP A 168 -2.69 -22.39 7.48
N TYR A 169 -3.75 -21.77 7.95
CA TYR A 169 -3.70 -20.61 8.88
C TYR A 169 -2.93 -20.90 10.18
N HIS A 170 -2.79 -22.17 10.55
CA HIS A 170 -2.05 -22.61 11.75
C HIS A 170 -0.56 -22.20 11.80
N VAL A 171 0.01 -21.76 10.68
CA VAL A 171 1.38 -21.24 10.61
C VAL A 171 1.50 -19.79 11.07
N ILE A 172 0.36 -19.14 11.27
CA ILE A 172 0.28 -17.77 11.79
C ILE A 172 0.30 -17.80 13.31
N GLU A 173 1.36 -17.23 13.88
CA GLU A 173 1.57 -17.04 15.32
C GLU A 173 1.68 -15.55 15.69
N SER A 174 1.42 -14.67 14.72
CA SER A 174 1.57 -13.23 14.82
C SER A 174 0.31 -12.56 15.36
N GLN A 175 0.35 -12.08 16.60
CA GLN A 175 -0.76 -11.32 17.20
C GLN A 175 -1.21 -10.12 16.34
N PRO A 176 -0.31 -9.34 15.69
CA PRO A 176 -0.71 -8.30 14.76
C PRO A 176 -1.54 -8.80 13.57
N VAL A 177 -1.26 -9.99 13.03
CA VAL A 177 -2.03 -10.60 11.95
C VAL A 177 -3.41 -11.02 12.45
N ASP A 178 -3.48 -11.67 13.63
CA ASP A 178 -4.74 -12.06 14.24
C ASP A 178 -5.63 -10.84 14.58
N ASN A 179 -5.03 -9.75 15.06
CA ASN A 179 -5.75 -8.50 15.32
C ASN A 179 -6.29 -7.88 14.02
N ALA A 180 -5.48 -7.84 12.96
CA ALA A 180 -5.90 -7.33 11.66
C ALA A 180 -7.05 -8.16 11.07
N LEU A 181 -6.96 -9.49 11.16
CA LEU A 181 -8.01 -10.37 10.68
C LEU A 181 -9.28 -10.30 11.54
N THR A 182 -9.15 -10.10 12.86
CA THR A 182 -10.26 -9.84 13.78
C THR A 182 -10.98 -8.56 13.38
N PHE A 183 -10.25 -7.46 13.21
CA PHE A 183 -10.82 -6.18 12.73
C PHE A 183 -11.54 -6.35 11.39
N PHE A 184 -10.92 -7.07 10.47
CA PHE A 184 -11.51 -7.36 9.17
C PHE A 184 -12.83 -8.11 9.28
N LEU A 185 -12.88 -9.22 10.03
CA LEU A 185 -14.11 -10.02 10.27
C LEU A 185 -15.23 -9.22 10.94
N ASP A 186 -14.87 -8.38 11.91
CA ASP A 186 -15.84 -7.59 12.65
C ASP A 186 -16.59 -6.59 11.75
N HIS A 187 -15.90 -6.02 10.79
CA HIS A 187 -16.42 -4.95 9.94
C HIS A 187 -16.82 -5.41 8.53
N LEU A 188 -16.56 -6.67 8.17
CA LEU A 188 -17.03 -7.21 6.88
C LEU A 188 -18.56 -7.17 6.78
N PRO A 189 -19.11 -6.73 5.64
CA PRO A 189 -20.54 -6.88 5.37
C PRO A 189 -20.89 -8.36 5.23
N SER A 190 -22.07 -8.74 5.76
CA SER A 190 -22.57 -10.11 5.60
C SER A 190 -23.04 -10.36 4.16
N PRO A 191 -22.84 -11.57 3.59
CA PRO A 191 -23.45 -11.95 2.32
C PRO A 191 -25.00 -11.83 2.36
N PRO A 192 -25.70 -11.55 1.24
CA PRO A 192 -25.18 -11.29 -0.11
C PRO A 192 -24.68 -9.86 -0.27
N GLY A 193 -23.60 -9.68 -1.07
CA GLY A 193 -22.98 -8.39 -1.34
C GLY A 193 -21.78 -8.10 -0.45
N GLY A 194 -21.14 -9.12 0.12
CA GLY A 194 -19.95 -9.01 0.98
C GLY A 194 -18.93 -10.10 0.71
N LEU A 195 -18.09 -10.40 1.70
CA LEU A 195 -17.07 -11.42 1.63
C LEU A 195 -17.34 -12.53 2.66
N HIS A 196 -17.30 -13.79 2.19
CA HIS A 196 -17.29 -14.98 3.02
C HIS A 196 -15.86 -15.47 3.19
N LEU A 197 -15.35 -15.42 4.41
CA LEU A 197 -14.01 -15.90 4.75
C LEU A 197 -14.06 -17.40 5.09
N VAL A 198 -13.13 -18.16 4.54
CA VAL A 198 -12.95 -19.58 4.86
C VAL A 198 -11.54 -19.76 5.41
N ILE A 199 -11.43 -20.28 6.61
CA ILE A 199 -10.15 -20.56 7.26
C ILE A 199 -9.97 -22.07 7.43
N ALA A 200 -8.91 -22.62 6.85
CA ALA A 200 -8.48 -23.99 7.12
C ALA A 200 -7.24 -23.98 8.02
N SER A 201 -7.34 -24.64 9.19
CA SER A 201 -6.29 -24.60 10.21
C SER A 201 -6.11 -25.98 10.85
N ARG A 202 -4.94 -26.26 11.45
CA ARG A 202 -4.70 -27.47 12.25
C ARG A 202 -5.19 -27.32 13.68
N SER A 203 -5.17 -26.10 14.19
CA SER A 203 -5.63 -25.71 15.52
C SER A 203 -6.56 -24.50 15.40
N ASP A 204 -7.29 -24.19 16.44
CA ASP A 204 -8.14 -23.01 16.45
C ASP A 204 -7.26 -21.76 16.48
N PRO A 205 -7.42 -20.85 15.50
CA PRO A 205 -6.79 -19.53 15.54
C PRO A 205 -7.23 -18.68 16.73
N SER A 206 -6.40 -17.70 17.12
CA SER A 206 -6.73 -16.76 18.21
C SER A 206 -7.71 -15.66 17.77
N LEU A 207 -8.83 -16.07 17.13
CA LEU A 207 -9.88 -15.20 16.62
C LEU A 207 -11.13 -15.24 17.49
N PRO A 208 -12.02 -14.23 17.46
CA PRO A 208 -13.18 -14.12 18.37
C PRO A 208 -14.35 -15.03 17.99
N PHE A 209 -14.11 -16.34 17.86
CA PHE A 209 -15.12 -17.33 17.43
C PHE A 209 -16.34 -17.38 18.35
N SER A 210 -16.18 -17.16 19.64
CA SER A 210 -17.30 -17.17 20.59
C SER A 210 -18.38 -16.15 20.21
N ARG A 211 -17.97 -14.98 19.75
CA ARG A 211 -18.90 -13.91 19.33
C ARG A 211 -19.58 -14.27 18.00
N LEU A 212 -18.83 -14.76 17.01
CA LEU A 212 -19.36 -15.18 15.72
C LEU A 212 -20.33 -16.36 15.86
N ARG A 213 -19.99 -17.31 16.76
CA ARG A 213 -20.83 -18.46 17.09
C ARG A 213 -22.12 -18.04 17.76
N ALA A 214 -22.05 -17.16 18.76
CA ALA A 214 -23.22 -16.63 19.44
C ALA A 214 -24.13 -15.82 18.50
N GLY A 215 -23.55 -15.13 17.51
CA GLY A 215 -24.27 -14.37 16.49
C GLY A 215 -24.82 -15.21 15.33
N GLY A 216 -24.58 -16.53 15.30
CA GLY A 216 -24.97 -17.39 14.17
C GLY A 216 -24.33 -16.99 12.85
N GLN A 217 -23.07 -16.49 12.88
CA GLN A 217 -22.37 -15.91 11.73
C GLN A 217 -21.24 -16.81 11.21
N MET A 218 -21.14 -18.05 11.69
CA MET A 218 -20.09 -18.95 11.27
C MET A 218 -20.56 -20.39 11.05
N THR A 219 -19.90 -21.06 10.12
CA THR A 219 -19.96 -22.50 9.89
C THR A 219 -18.70 -23.14 10.43
N GLU A 220 -18.84 -24.24 11.17
CA GLU A 220 -17.70 -25.00 11.70
C GLU A 220 -17.70 -26.42 11.16
N ILE A 221 -16.53 -26.84 10.65
CA ILE A 221 -16.23 -28.24 10.32
C ILE A 221 -15.02 -28.65 11.15
N ARG A 222 -15.18 -29.69 11.95
CA ARG A 222 -14.18 -30.18 12.91
C ARG A 222 -13.58 -31.51 12.48
N ALA A 223 -12.54 -31.94 13.17
CA ALA A 223 -11.89 -33.23 12.91
C ALA A 223 -12.87 -34.42 12.88
N ALA A 224 -13.86 -34.40 13.77
CA ALA A 224 -14.89 -35.44 13.82
C ALA A 224 -15.74 -35.51 12.53
N ASP A 225 -16.05 -34.36 11.94
CA ASP A 225 -16.82 -34.26 10.70
C ASP A 225 -15.99 -34.72 9.48
N LEU A 226 -14.66 -34.53 9.53
CA LEU A 226 -13.73 -34.87 8.46
C LEU A 226 -13.30 -36.33 8.44
N ARG A 227 -13.50 -37.08 9.50
CA ARG A 227 -13.21 -38.52 9.54
C ARG A 227 -13.97 -39.25 8.44
N PHE A 228 -13.29 -40.18 7.80
CA PHE A 228 -13.95 -41.06 6.83
C PHE A 228 -14.86 -42.07 7.54
N THR A 229 -16.07 -42.24 7.02
CA THR A 229 -16.95 -43.36 7.37
C THR A 229 -16.39 -44.67 6.84
N LEU A 230 -16.85 -45.81 7.31
CA LEU A 230 -16.38 -47.12 6.79
C LEU A 230 -16.60 -47.27 5.29
N ASP A 231 -17.71 -46.74 4.78
CA ASP A 231 -18.03 -46.75 3.33
C ASP A 231 -17.04 -45.88 2.54
N GLU A 232 -16.71 -44.71 3.08
CA GLU A 232 -15.71 -43.80 2.48
C GLU A 232 -14.31 -44.41 2.55
N VAL A 233 -13.96 -45.10 3.65
CA VAL A 233 -12.70 -45.86 3.80
C VAL A 233 -12.62 -46.95 2.73
N ALA A 234 -13.69 -47.78 2.56
CA ALA A 234 -13.75 -48.81 1.54
C ALA A 234 -13.58 -48.21 0.13
N ALA A 235 -14.34 -47.19 -0.18
CA ALA A 235 -14.27 -46.53 -1.49
C ALA A 235 -12.89 -45.94 -1.76
N PHE A 236 -12.27 -45.33 -0.73
CA PHE A 236 -10.93 -44.77 -0.83
C PHE A 236 -9.86 -45.83 -1.06
N LEU A 237 -9.84 -46.89 -0.22
CA LEU A 237 -8.85 -47.97 -0.31
C LEU A 237 -8.96 -48.72 -1.64
N THR A 238 -10.19 -49.01 -2.11
CA THR A 238 -10.39 -49.65 -3.41
C THR A 238 -9.85 -48.81 -4.57
N LYS A 239 -10.12 -47.46 -4.54
CA LYS A 239 -9.57 -46.57 -5.56
C LYS A 239 -8.03 -46.42 -5.47
N ALA A 240 -7.46 -46.41 -4.25
CA ALA A 240 -6.06 -46.12 -4.04
C ALA A 240 -5.16 -47.37 -4.27
N THR A 241 -5.64 -48.58 -3.97
CA THR A 241 -4.87 -49.83 -4.06
C THR A 241 -5.23 -50.69 -5.27
N GLY A 242 -6.47 -50.56 -5.81
CA GLY A 242 -7.02 -51.46 -6.81
C GLY A 242 -7.31 -52.87 -6.24
N LEU A 243 -7.23 -53.07 -4.91
CA LEU A 243 -7.50 -54.31 -4.25
C LEU A 243 -8.93 -54.38 -3.74
N ASP A 244 -9.52 -55.58 -3.84
CA ASP A 244 -10.80 -55.85 -3.19
C ASP A 244 -10.53 -56.32 -1.76
N LEU A 245 -10.69 -55.41 -0.79
CA LEU A 245 -10.41 -55.63 0.61
C LEU A 245 -11.66 -56.21 1.30
N SER A 246 -11.46 -57.22 2.15
CA SER A 246 -12.53 -57.74 2.98
C SER A 246 -13.13 -56.67 3.90
N ALA A 247 -14.41 -56.74 4.21
CA ALA A 247 -15.10 -55.84 5.14
C ALA A 247 -14.37 -55.80 6.52
N GLU A 248 -13.79 -56.90 6.96
CA GLU A 248 -12.99 -57.01 8.18
C GLU A 248 -11.72 -56.18 8.10
N ASN A 249 -10.96 -56.23 7.01
CA ASN A 249 -9.76 -55.43 6.78
C ASN A 249 -10.04 -53.95 6.67
N VAL A 250 -11.15 -53.56 5.97
CA VAL A 250 -11.62 -52.19 5.90
C VAL A 250 -11.96 -51.66 7.29
N ALA A 251 -12.75 -52.42 8.05
CA ALA A 251 -13.15 -52.06 9.40
C ALA A 251 -11.95 -51.93 10.34
N ALA A 252 -10.96 -52.88 10.25
CA ALA A 252 -9.73 -52.82 11.03
C ALA A 252 -8.88 -51.59 10.72
N LEU A 253 -8.68 -51.24 9.43
CA LEU A 253 -7.96 -50.04 9.01
C LEU A 253 -8.73 -48.77 9.39
N GLY A 254 -10.03 -48.74 9.16
CA GLY A 254 -10.89 -47.61 9.54
C GLY A 254 -10.84 -47.31 11.04
N THR A 255 -10.92 -48.35 11.88
CA THR A 255 -10.82 -48.25 13.34
C THR A 255 -9.44 -47.76 13.78
N ARG A 256 -8.38 -48.30 13.20
CA ARG A 256 -6.98 -47.97 13.59
C ARG A 256 -6.54 -46.60 13.14
N THR A 257 -7.00 -46.15 11.98
CA THR A 257 -6.74 -44.79 11.51
C THR A 257 -7.76 -43.79 12.02
N GLU A 258 -8.80 -44.25 12.69
CA GLU A 258 -9.99 -43.42 13.07
C GLU A 258 -10.55 -42.60 11.90
N GLY A 259 -10.50 -43.17 10.69
CA GLY A 259 -10.91 -42.45 9.48
C GLY A 259 -9.98 -41.32 9.07
N TRP A 260 -8.76 -41.26 9.59
CA TRP A 260 -7.76 -40.31 9.20
C TRP A 260 -7.24 -40.56 7.79
N ILE A 261 -7.56 -39.65 6.87
CA ILE A 261 -7.36 -39.81 5.43
C ILE A 261 -5.88 -40.02 5.07
N ALA A 262 -4.98 -39.25 5.69
CA ALA A 262 -3.56 -39.45 5.43
C ALA A 262 -3.02 -40.77 5.96
N GLY A 263 -3.50 -41.24 7.10
CA GLY A 263 -3.18 -42.56 7.61
C GLY A 263 -3.64 -43.67 6.65
N LEU A 264 -4.85 -43.55 6.12
CA LEU A 264 -5.37 -44.46 5.10
C LEU A 264 -4.57 -44.40 3.80
N GLN A 265 -4.18 -43.20 3.38
CA GLN A 265 -3.34 -43.00 2.19
C GLN A 265 -1.97 -43.70 2.38
N LEU A 266 -1.36 -43.57 3.57
CA LEU A 266 -0.10 -44.22 3.90
C LEU A 266 -0.27 -45.73 3.96
N ALA A 267 -1.34 -46.22 4.57
CA ALA A 267 -1.67 -47.65 4.57
C ALA A 267 -1.85 -48.20 3.14
N ALA A 268 -2.59 -47.46 2.29
CA ALA A 268 -2.79 -47.83 0.90
C ALA A 268 -1.47 -47.91 0.11
N LEU A 269 -0.56 -46.94 0.32
CA LEU A 269 0.77 -46.96 -0.29
C LEU A 269 1.61 -48.13 0.16
N SER A 270 1.55 -48.46 1.46
CA SER A 270 2.27 -49.64 2.01
C SER A 270 1.72 -50.97 1.50
N MET A 271 0.44 -51.01 1.13
CA MET A 271 -0.20 -52.19 0.52
C MET A 271 0.08 -52.31 -0.98
N GLN A 272 0.60 -51.26 -1.65
CA GLN A 272 0.95 -51.33 -3.06
C GLN A 272 2.07 -52.35 -3.28
N GLY A 273 1.76 -53.39 -4.05
CA GLY A 273 2.66 -54.50 -4.34
C GLY A 273 2.33 -55.79 -3.60
N LEU A 274 1.46 -55.76 -2.58
CA LEU A 274 0.89 -56.97 -2.00
C LEU A 274 -0.11 -57.59 -2.99
N LYS A 275 0.11 -58.84 -3.39
CA LYS A 275 -0.72 -59.57 -4.37
C LYS A 275 -1.58 -60.66 -3.76
N ARG A 276 -1.34 -61.02 -2.50
CA ARG A 276 -2.05 -62.06 -1.82
C ARG A 276 -2.92 -61.51 -0.70
N SER A 277 -4.14 -62.00 -0.56
CA SER A 277 -5.07 -61.62 0.49
C SER A 277 -4.51 -61.86 1.89
N GLY A 278 -3.70 -62.94 2.09
CA GLY A 278 -3.01 -63.21 3.36
C GLY A 278 -1.98 -62.19 3.75
N ASP A 279 -1.20 -61.68 2.76
CA ASP A 279 -0.17 -60.66 3.02
C ASP A 279 -0.80 -59.34 3.45
N VAL A 280 -2.01 -59.02 2.89
CA VAL A 280 -2.79 -57.85 3.25
C VAL A 280 -3.34 -57.95 4.68
N THR A 281 -3.89 -59.11 5.03
CA THR A 281 -4.43 -59.34 6.37
C THR A 281 -3.30 -59.32 7.44
N ASP A 282 -2.14 -59.83 7.12
CA ASP A 282 -0.95 -59.78 7.99
C ASP A 282 -0.43 -58.35 8.16
N PHE A 283 -0.45 -57.58 7.09
CA PHE A 283 -0.13 -56.14 7.15
C PHE A 283 -1.16 -55.37 8.03
N VAL A 284 -2.43 -55.53 7.74
CA VAL A 284 -3.50 -54.89 8.52
C VAL A 284 -3.38 -55.27 9.99
N ASN A 285 -3.09 -56.53 10.32
CA ASN A 285 -2.94 -56.98 11.71
C ASN A 285 -1.75 -56.33 12.43
N ARG A 286 -0.64 -56.04 11.73
CA ARG A 286 0.52 -55.33 12.29
C ARG A 286 0.34 -53.82 12.35
N PHE A 287 -0.58 -53.27 11.62
CA PHE A 287 -0.88 -51.84 11.60
C PHE A 287 -1.60 -51.45 12.91
N THR A 288 -0.86 -51.51 14.03
CA THR A 288 -1.33 -51.15 15.38
C THR A 288 -0.35 -50.20 16.02
N GLY A 289 -0.80 -49.15 16.66
CA GLY A 289 0.08 -48.33 17.47
C GLY A 289 -0.43 -46.94 17.78
N SER A 290 0.16 -46.28 18.74
CA SER A 290 -0.04 -44.89 19.06
C SER A 290 0.54 -44.01 17.94
N ASP A 291 0.12 -42.79 17.83
CA ASP A 291 0.49 -41.87 16.75
C ASP A 291 1.97 -41.84 16.41
N ARG A 292 2.85 -41.93 17.40
CA ARG A 292 4.31 -41.97 17.26
C ARG A 292 4.81 -43.22 16.54
N TYR A 293 4.23 -44.37 16.84
CA TYR A 293 4.60 -45.65 16.20
C TYR A 293 4.08 -45.73 14.77
N ILE A 294 2.94 -45.16 14.51
CA ILE A 294 2.39 -45.05 13.15
C ILE A 294 3.29 -44.17 12.28
N GLN A 295 3.73 -43.01 12.81
CA GLN A 295 4.70 -42.16 12.10
C GLN A 295 6.01 -42.88 11.82
N ASP A 296 6.63 -43.55 12.82
CA ASP A 296 7.87 -44.24 12.65
C ASP A 296 7.73 -45.45 11.71
N TYR A 297 6.64 -46.21 11.83
CA TYR A 297 6.33 -47.32 10.93
C TYR A 297 6.07 -46.87 9.49
N LEU A 298 5.22 -45.89 9.30
CA LEU A 298 4.85 -45.41 7.98
C LEU A 298 6.03 -44.76 7.26
N VAL A 299 6.88 -44.02 7.99
CA VAL A 299 8.13 -43.47 7.44
C VAL A 299 9.11 -44.56 7.08
N ASP A 300 9.30 -45.55 7.97
CA ASP A 300 10.24 -46.63 7.72
C ASP A 300 9.76 -47.54 6.58
N GLU A 301 8.48 -47.85 6.46
CA GLU A 301 7.93 -48.66 5.38
C GLU A 301 7.82 -47.87 4.06
N VAL A 302 7.42 -46.64 4.09
CA VAL A 302 7.29 -45.80 2.86
C VAL A 302 8.67 -45.39 2.36
N LEU A 303 9.58 -44.94 3.22
CA LEU A 303 10.91 -44.50 2.81
C LEU A 303 11.84 -45.67 2.50
N LYS A 304 11.79 -46.80 3.27
CA LYS A 304 12.64 -47.96 3.04
C LYS A 304 12.30 -48.68 1.73
N GLN A 305 11.07 -48.64 1.28
CA GLN A 305 10.65 -49.25 0.02
C GLN A 305 11.07 -48.45 -1.21
N ARG A 306 11.63 -47.26 -1.04
CA ARG A 306 12.06 -46.42 -2.14
C ARG A 306 13.55 -46.58 -2.41
N PRO A 307 14.00 -46.45 -3.66
CA PRO A 307 15.39 -46.39 -4.01
C PRO A 307 16.15 -45.37 -3.18
N GLN A 308 17.42 -45.65 -2.86
CA GLN A 308 18.24 -44.75 -2.04
C GLN A 308 18.27 -43.32 -2.60
N GLY A 309 18.37 -43.16 -3.93
CA GLY A 309 18.36 -41.85 -4.58
C GLY A 309 17.10 -41.07 -4.30
N THR A 310 15.92 -41.73 -4.31
CA THR A 310 14.63 -41.05 -3.98
C THR A 310 14.56 -40.63 -2.51
N ARG A 311 15.08 -41.49 -1.59
CA ARG A 311 15.14 -41.15 -0.16
C ARG A 311 16.03 -39.96 0.10
N ASP A 312 17.22 -39.96 -0.51
CA ASP A 312 18.15 -38.84 -0.40
C ASP A 312 17.58 -37.55 -0.98
N PHE A 313 16.85 -37.63 -2.10
CA PHE A 313 16.13 -36.54 -2.67
C PHE A 313 15.11 -35.93 -1.70
N LEU A 314 14.20 -36.76 -1.16
CA LEU A 314 13.19 -36.34 -0.21
C LEU A 314 13.78 -35.64 1.02
N LEU A 315 14.83 -36.27 1.62
CA LEU A 315 15.48 -35.70 2.80
C LEU A 315 16.20 -34.40 2.49
N GLN A 316 16.98 -34.31 1.43
CA GLN A 316 17.80 -33.13 1.14
C GLN A 316 16.96 -31.96 0.67
N THR A 317 15.86 -32.19 -0.08
CA THR A 317 14.97 -31.13 -0.56
C THR A 317 13.91 -30.71 0.47
N SER A 318 13.81 -31.42 1.61
CA SER A 318 12.85 -31.08 2.69
C SER A 318 13.07 -29.73 3.33
N ILE A 319 14.28 -29.15 3.20
CA ILE A 319 14.61 -27.79 3.66
C ILE A 319 13.87 -26.69 2.87
N LEU A 320 13.32 -27.05 1.71
CA LEU A 320 12.64 -26.12 0.80
C LEU A 320 11.15 -26.07 1.15
N ASP A 321 10.58 -24.89 1.20
CA ASP A 321 9.13 -24.72 1.34
C ASP A 321 8.40 -24.95 0.02
N ARG A 322 9.13 -24.77 -1.09
CA ARG A 322 8.66 -25.00 -2.45
C ARG A 322 9.74 -25.70 -3.26
N LEU A 323 9.31 -26.53 -4.15
CA LEU A 323 10.15 -27.42 -4.95
C LEU A 323 9.93 -27.11 -6.42
N SER A 324 11.03 -26.97 -7.16
CA SER A 324 11.03 -27.02 -8.63
C SER A 324 12.21 -27.88 -9.08
N GLY A 325 12.12 -28.47 -10.26
CA GLY A 325 13.23 -29.30 -10.76
C GLY A 325 14.58 -28.60 -10.66
N PRO A 326 14.75 -27.38 -11.24
CA PRO A 326 16.03 -26.66 -11.19
C PRO A 326 16.52 -26.31 -9.78
N LEU A 327 15.61 -25.98 -8.84
CA LEU A 327 15.97 -25.70 -7.46
C LEU A 327 16.44 -26.97 -6.73
N CYS A 328 15.71 -28.06 -6.91
CA CYS A 328 16.08 -29.34 -6.33
C CYS A 328 17.43 -29.85 -6.87
N ASP A 329 17.67 -29.72 -8.18
CA ASP A 329 18.97 -30.06 -8.81
C ASP A 329 20.11 -29.24 -8.18
N ALA A 330 19.89 -27.96 -7.93
CA ALA A 330 20.88 -27.09 -7.29
C ALA A 330 21.17 -27.49 -5.84
N VAL A 331 20.14 -27.86 -5.06
CA VAL A 331 20.28 -28.28 -3.67
C VAL A 331 21.01 -29.65 -3.58
N MET A 332 20.69 -30.59 -4.47
CA MET A 332 21.28 -31.92 -4.51
C MET A 332 22.74 -31.92 -4.99
N ALA A 333 23.16 -30.91 -5.78
CA ALA A 333 24.49 -30.80 -6.41
C ALA A 333 24.88 -31.93 -7.41
N SER A 334 24.00 -32.85 -7.62
CA SER A 334 24.08 -33.88 -8.68
C SER A 334 22.68 -34.46 -8.85
N PRO A 335 22.19 -34.65 -10.07
CA PRO A 335 20.91 -35.31 -10.28
C PRO A 335 20.97 -36.72 -9.67
N PRO A 336 19.93 -37.17 -8.96
CA PRO A 336 19.90 -38.47 -8.38
C PRO A 336 19.92 -39.55 -9.45
N LEU A 337 20.82 -40.54 -9.31
CA LEU A 337 20.83 -41.75 -10.12
C LEU A 337 19.57 -42.54 -9.79
N LEU A 338 18.58 -42.51 -10.66
CA LEU A 338 17.44 -43.43 -10.60
C LEU A 338 17.97 -44.82 -11.03
N GLY A 339 17.70 -45.86 -10.19
CA GLY A 339 18.18 -47.20 -10.43
C GLY A 339 17.89 -47.77 -11.82
N GLU A 340 18.49 -48.89 -12.15
CA GLU A 340 18.49 -49.57 -13.46
C GLU A 340 17.08 -49.55 -14.13
N GLY A 341 16.94 -48.78 -15.21
CA GLY A 341 15.73 -48.72 -16.03
C GLY A 341 15.08 -47.33 -16.26
N LEU A 342 15.38 -46.34 -15.49
CA LEU A 342 14.95 -44.97 -15.67
C LEU A 342 16.21 -44.11 -15.81
N GLY A 343 16.54 -43.61 -16.96
CA GLY A 343 17.73 -42.84 -17.29
C GLY A 343 18.03 -41.69 -16.33
N GLU A 344 19.14 -40.96 -16.46
CA GLU A 344 19.48 -39.75 -15.68
C GLU A 344 18.27 -38.84 -15.61
N GLY A 345 17.45 -38.99 -14.56
CA GLY A 345 16.18 -38.24 -14.43
C GLY A 345 16.47 -36.91 -13.75
N SER A 346 16.02 -35.81 -14.36
CA SER A 346 16.00 -34.52 -13.71
C SER A 346 15.13 -34.56 -12.44
N SER A 347 15.44 -33.72 -11.44
CA SER A 347 14.58 -33.59 -10.25
C SER A 347 13.11 -33.36 -10.58
N GLN A 348 12.82 -32.76 -11.73
CA GLN A 348 11.46 -32.56 -12.23
C GLN A 348 10.74 -33.89 -12.46
N ALA A 349 11.39 -34.86 -13.09
CA ALA A 349 10.81 -36.19 -13.30
C ALA A 349 10.56 -36.95 -11.97
N ILE A 350 11.40 -36.72 -10.97
CA ILE A 350 11.16 -37.26 -9.61
C ILE A 350 9.94 -36.61 -8.99
N LEU A 351 9.79 -35.28 -9.07
CA LEU A 351 8.64 -34.56 -8.54
C LEU A 351 7.34 -35.05 -9.19
N GLU A 352 7.33 -35.23 -10.51
CA GLU A 352 6.18 -35.77 -11.24
C GLU A 352 5.88 -37.23 -10.88
N ALA A 353 6.91 -38.06 -10.70
CA ALA A 353 6.73 -39.42 -10.23
C ALA A 353 6.21 -39.51 -8.79
N LEU A 354 6.65 -38.61 -7.91
CA LEU A 354 6.16 -38.48 -6.54
C LEU A 354 4.69 -38.00 -6.52
N GLU A 355 4.31 -37.09 -7.40
CA GLU A 355 2.93 -36.66 -7.57
C GLU A 355 2.04 -37.82 -8.06
N ALA A 356 2.47 -38.52 -9.11
CA ALA A 356 1.75 -39.66 -9.65
C ALA A 356 1.57 -40.79 -8.64
N ALA A 357 2.58 -40.98 -7.77
CA ALA A 357 2.52 -41.94 -6.66
C ALA A 357 1.74 -41.41 -5.43
N ASN A 358 1.17 -40.23 -5.45
CA ASN A 358 0.49 -39.57 -4.31
C ASN A 358 1.37 -39.49 -3.03
N LEU A 359 2.68 -39.28 -3.18
CA LEU A 359 3.64 -39.23 -2.09
C LEU A 359 3.72 -37.83 -1.43
N PHE A 360 2.60 -37.35 -0.88
CA PHE A 360 2.55 -36.12 -0.07
C PHE A 360 3.16 -34.89 -0.73
N ILE A 361 3.23 -34.89 -2.06
CA ILE A 361 3.60 -33.73 -2.84
C ILE A 361 2.34 -33.12 -3.48
N VAL A 362 2.27 -31.80 -3.47
CA VAL A 362 1.13 -31.05 -3.98
C VAL A 362 1.63 -30.11 -5.06
N PRO A 363 1.12 -30.18 -6.29
CA PRO A 363 1.44 -29.20 -7.32
C PRO A 363 0.84 -27.84 -6.92
N LEU A 364 1.61 -26.77 -7.16
CA LEU A 364 1.24 -25.39 -6.84
C LEU A 364 0.76 -24.62 -8.07
N ASP A 365 1.01 -25.13 -9.27
CA ASP A 365 0.58 -24.55 -10.53
C ASP A 365 0.01 -25.61 -11.49
N ASN A 366 -0.72 -25.15 -12.51
CA ASN A 366 -1.29 -26.03 -13.55
C ASN A 366 -0.24 -26.56 -14.55
N GLU A 367 0.97 -25.95 -14.56
CA GLU A 367 2.04 -26.31 -15.46
C GLU A 367 3.00 -27.32 -14.83
N ARG A 368 2.73 -27.71 -13.56
CA ARG A 368 3.53 -28.66 -12.79
C ARG A 368 5.00 -28.24 -12.66
N ARG A 369 5.26 -26.95 -12.60
CA ARG A 369 6.62 -26.42 -12.40
C ARG A 369 7.00 -26.34 -10.93
N TRP A 370 5.99 -26.03 -10.08
CA TRP A 370 6.18 -25.82 -8.66
C TRP A 370 5.36 -26.81 -7.85
N TYR A 371 5.99 -27.33 -6.78
CA TYR A 371 5.41 -28.27 -5.85
C TYR A 371 5.69 -27.86 -4.42
N ARG A 372 4.98 -28.47 -3.48
CA ARG A 372 5.34 -28.46 -2.06
C ARG A 372 5.13 -29.83 -1.44
N TYR A 373 5.87 -30.15 -0.41
CA TYR A 373 5.52 -31.29 0.43
C TYR A 373 4.28 -30.96 1.28
N HIS A 374 3.50 -31.99 1.60
CA HIS A 374 2.51 -31.88 2.66
C HIS A 374 3.23 -31.57 3.97
N HIS A 375 2.73 -30.62 4.78
CA HIS A 375 3.46 -30.11 5.94
C HIS A 375 3.97 -31.20 6.90
N LEU A 376 3.10 -32.17 7.29
CA LEU A 376 3.54 -33.30 8.13
C LEU A 376 4.68 -34.09 7.52
N PHE A 377 4.64 -34.26 6.22
CA PHE A 377 5.68 -35.03 5.54
C PHE A 377 6.97 -34.21 5.48
N ALA A 378 6.89 -32.92 5.21
CA ALA A 378 8.03 -32.00 5.28
C ALA A 378 8.66 -31.98 6.68
N ASP A 379 7.85 -31.81 7.72
CA ASP A 379 8.33 -31.78 9.12
C ASP A 379 9.02 -33.05 9.51
N LEU A 380 8.43 -34.18 9.14
CA LEU A 380 9.02 -35.49 9.37
C LEU A 380 10.37 -35.69 8.64
N LEU A 381 10.42 -35.27 7.35
CA LEU A 381 11.65 -35.33 6.56
C LEU A 381 12.73 -34.41 7.15
N ARG A 382 12.35 -33.17 7.56
CA ARG A 382 13.24 -32.22 8.24
C ARG A 382 13.78 -32.81 9.55
N GLN A 383 12.92 -33.42 10.37
CA GLN A 383 13.34 -34.09 11.61
C GLN A 383 14.32 -35.19 11.34
N ARG A 384 14.08 -36.07 10.35
CA ARG A 384 14.98 -37.14 9.95
C ARG A 384 16.30 -36.63 9.38
N LEU A 385 16.25 -35.58 8.59
CA LEU A 385 17.45 -34.92 8.05
C LEU A 385 18.36 -34.43 9.18
N HIS A 386 17.80 -33.86 10.25
CA HIS A 386 18.56 -33.42 11.41
C HIS A 386 19.10 -34.58 12.27
N GLN A 387 18.37 -35.69 12.35
CA GLN A 387 18.80 -36.89 13.15
C GLN A 387 19.86 -37.73 12.44
N SER A 388 19.81 -37.84 11.14
CA SER A 388 20.70 -38.70 10.33
C SER A 388 20.91 -38.03 8.96
N PRO A 389 21.75 -37.00 8.87
CA PRO A 389 22.00 -36.35 7.61
C PRO A 389 22.68 -37.31 6.61
N PRO A 390 22.21 -37.43 5.35
CA PRO A 390 22.80 -38.27 4.34
C PRO A 390 24.24 -37.84 4.03
N PRO A 391 25.17 -38.77 3.72
CA PRO A 391 26.51 -38.42 3.32
C PRO A 391 26.50 -37.64 2.01
N LEU A 392 27.13 -36.47 2.02
CA LEU A 392 27.29 -35.64 0.79
C LEU A 392 28.39 -36.29 -0.08
N SER A 393 28.11 -36.48 -1.36
CA SER A 393 28.94 -37.17 -2.34
C SER A 393 30.23 -36.46 -2.77
N SER A 394 30.73 -35.47 -2.05
CA SER A 394 32.12 -34.95 -2.19
C SER A 394 32.52 -34.07 -1.00
N PRO A 395 33.71 -34.29 -0.38
CA PRO A 395 34.26 -33.34 0.58
C PRO A 395 34.83 -32.13 -0.16
N PRO A 396 34.52 -30.89 0.24
CA PRO A 396 35.24 -29.71 -0.25
C PRO A 396 36.63 -29.64 0.37
N ALA A 397 37.64 -29.31 -0.40
CA ALA A 397 38.97 -28.99 0.07
C ALA A 397 38.91 -27.69 0.93
N GLY A 398 39.23 -27.81 2.21
CA GLY A 398 39.58 -26.72 3.11
C GLY A 398 38.46 -25.82 3.56
N GLY A 399 37.78 -26.14 4.65
CA GLY A 399 36.88 -25.21 5.35
C GLY A 399 36.16 -25.87 6.52
N LYS A 400 36.03 -25.18 7.62
CA LYS A 400 35.44 -25.58 8.90
C LYS A 400 34.11 -26.33 8.73
N GLU A 401 33.91 -27.40 9.45
CA GLU A 401 32.80 -28.32 9.45
C GLU A 401 31.43 -27.62 9.74
N GLY A 402 30.79 -27.06 8.73
CA GLY A 402 29.38 -26.84 8.77
C GLY A 402 28.63 -28.14 8.51
N GLY A 403 27.62 -28.46 9.34
CA GLY A 403 26.83 -29.68 9.21
C GLY A 403 26.25 -29.86 7.81
N SER A 404 25.92 -31.10 7.42
CA SER A 404 25.36 -31.43 6.09
C SER A 404 24.15 -30.54 5.70
N VAL A 405 23.28 -30.22 6.66
CA VAL A 405 22.05 -29.40 6.45
C VAL A 405 22.41 -27.97 6.10
N ALA A 406 23.38 -27.34 6.75
CA ALA A 406 23.81 -25.98 6.44
C ALA A 406 24.29 -25.84 4.98
N LYS A 407 24.95 -26.87 4.44
CA LYS A 407 25.38 -26.87 3.04
C LYS A 407 24.20 -26.91 2.07
N LEU A 408 23.12 -27.61 2.38
CA LEU A 408 21.91 -27.62 1.58
C LEU A 408 21.26 -26.21 1.55
N HIS A 409 21.16 -25.57 2.70
CA HIS A 409 20.65 -24.18 2.77
C HIS A 409 21.54 -23.20 2.00
N VAL A 410 22.87 -23.34 2.06
CA VAL A 410 23.79 -22.51 1.27
C VAL A 410 23.52 -22.67 -0.23
N ARG A 411 23.35 -23.90 -0.72
CA ARG A 411 23.06 -24.18 -2.14
C ARG A 411 21.72 -23.59 -2.55
N ALA A 412 20.70 -23.74 -1.74
CA ALA A 412 19.39 -23.11 -1.95
C ALA A 412 19.54 -21.60 -2.01
N SER A 413 20.26 -20.99 -1.07
CA SER A 413 20.53 -19.55 -1.06
C SER A 413 21.21 -19.07 -2.33
N VAL A 414 22.22 -19.82 -2.82
CA VAL A 414 22.92 -19.49 -4.08
C VAL A 414 21.96 -19.54 -5.26
N TRP A 415 21.13 -20.58 -5.35
CA TRP A 415 20.17 -20.70 -6.45
C TRP A 415 19.16 -19.57 -6.45
N TYR A 416 18.56 -19.26 -5.30
CA TYR A 416 17.60 -18.17 -5.14
C TYR A 416 18.20 -16.82 -5.52
N GLU A 417 19.46 -16.55 -5.08
CA GLU A 417 20.19 -15.34 -5.43
C GLU A 417 20.39 -15.22 -6.94
N ASN A 418 20.80 -16.31 -7.61
CA ASN A 418 21.03 -16.32 -9.05
C ASN A 418 19.72 -16.17 -9.88
N ASN A 419 18.60 -16.49 -9.29
CA ASN A 419 17.26 -16.34 -9.90
C ASN A 419 16.53 -15.06 -9.45
N GLY A 420 17.22 -14.11 -8.81
CA GLY A 420 16.67 -12.80 -8.43
C GLY A 420 15.72 -12.82 -7.23
N MET A 421 15.65 -13.93 -6.50
CA MET A 421 14.83 -14.12 -5.30
C MET A 421 15.69 -13.92 -4.03
N GLU A 422 16.12 -12.69 -3.81
CA GLU A 422 17.12 -12.37 -2.79
C GLU A 422 16.57 -12.49 -1.35
N ILE A 423 15.25 -12.36 -1.13
CA ILE A 423 14.62 -12.54 0.17
C ILE A 423 14.68 -14.01 0.59
N GLU A 424 14.32 -14.92 -0.31
CA GLU A 424 14.41 -16.36 -0.10
C GLU A 424 15.88 -16.80 0.06
N ALA A 425 16.76 -16.22 -0.75
CA ALA A 425 18.21 -16.43 -0.61
C ALA A 425 18.71 -16.03 0.79
N PHE A 426 18.25 -14.91 1.31
CA PHE A 426 18.58 -14.46 2.66
C PHE A 426 18.04 -15.41 3.74
N HIS A 427 16.78 -15.86 3.62
CA HIS A 427 16.21 -16.82 4.57
C HIS A 427 17.04 -18.10 4.67
N HIS A 428 17.45 -18.65 3.53
CA HIS A 428 18.29 -19.84 3.52
C HIS A 428 19.73 -19.58 4.03
N ALA A 429 20.30 -18.42 3.74
CA ALA A 429 21.60 -18.03 4.31
C ALA A 429 21.53 -17.91 5.84
N ALA A 430 20.47 -17.29 6.36
CA ALA A 430 20.20 -17.18 7.79
C ALA A 430 20.04 -18.56 8.46
N ALA A 431 19.26 -19.46 7.85
CA ALA A 431 19.07 -20.84 8.32
C ALA A 431 20.36 -21.68 8.28
N ALA A 432 21.25 -21.40 7.34
CA ALA A 432 22.57 -21.99 7.28
C ALA A 432 23.54 -21.48 8.36
N ASN A 433 23.16 -20.43 9.08
CA ASN A 433 24.05 -19.61 9.92
C ASN A 433 25.27 -19.07 9.13
N ASP A 434 25.11 -18.88 7.81
CA ASP A 434 26.10 -18.23 6.96
C ASP A 434 25.96 -16.71 7.07
N VAL A 435 26.54 -16.18 8.15
CA VAL A 435 26.46 -14.76 8.49
C VAL A 435 27.02 -13.89 7.36
N GLU A 436 28.07 -14.37 6.68
CA GLU A 436 28.73 -13.65 5.59
C GLU A 436 27.79 -13.44 4.40
N ARG A 437 27.17 -14.53 3.96
CA ARG A 437 26.22 -14.51 2.87
C ARG A 437 24.96 -13.72 3.24
N ALA A 438 24.41 -13.94 4.45
CA ALA A 438 23.23 -13.24 4.92
C ALA A 438 23.48 -11.71 4.99
N ALA A 439 24.61 -11.28 5.52
CA ALA A 439 25.01 -9.87 5.58
C ALA A 439 25.13 -9.27 4.17
N ARG A 440 25.81 -9.94 3.24
CA ARG A 440 25.96 -9.50 1.86
C ARG A 440 24.61 -9.37 1.12
N LEU A 441 23.71 -10.33 1.34
CA LEU A 441 22.37 -10.28 0.74
C LEU A 441 21.52 -9.14 1.30
N ILE A 442 21.64 -8.83 2.59
CA ILE A 442 20.95 -7.69 3.21
C ILE A 442 21.41 -6.38 2.57
N GLU A 443 22.71 -6.24 2.34
CA GLU A 443 23.29 -5.04 1.73
C GLU A 443 22.90 -4.91 0.25
N GLY A 444 22.67 -6.04 -0.44
CA GLY A 444 22.20 -6.10 -1.83
C GLY A 444 23.21 -5.55 -2.84
N LYS A 445 23.04 -5.89 -4.12
CA LYS A 445 23.90 -5.37 -5.21
C LYS A 445 23.54 -3.95 -5.68
N GLY A 446 22.52 -3.33 -5.12
CA GLY A 446 22.07 -2.00 -5.52
C GLY A 446 21.22 -1.35 -4.44
N MET A 447 20.19 -2.03 -3.98
CA MET A 447 19.29 -1.51 -2.93
C MET A 447 19.20 -2.53 -1.80
N PRO A 448 19.53 -2.16 -0.55
CA PRO A 448 19.44 -3.04 0.61
C PRO A 448 18.06 -3.68 0.76
N LEU A 449 17.98 -4.93 1.27
CA LEU A 449 16.71 -5.64 1.44
C LEU A 449 15.72 -4.88 2.33
N THR A 450 16.22 -4.13 3.31
CA THR A 450 15.42 -3.27 4.19
C THR A 450 14.66 -2.18 3.42
N PHE A 451 15.26 -1.62 2.38
CA PHE A 451 14.59 -0.65 1.50
C PHE A 451 13.62 -1.29 0.50
N ARG A 452 13.65 -2.62 0.39
CA ARG A 452 12.78 -3.43 -0.48
C ARG A 452 11.63 -4.12 0.27
N GLY A 453 11.40 -3.74 1.54
CA GLY A 453 10.30 -4.23 2.37
C GLY A 453 10.62 -5.44 3.25
N ALA A 454 11.86 -5.98 3.24
CA ALA A 454 12.25 -7.10 4.08
C ALA A 454 12.77 -6.65 5.47
N VAL A 455 12.16 -5.63 6.08
CA VAL A 455 12.64 -5.07 7.36
C VAL A 455 12.47 -6.06 8.50
N ALA A 456 11.27 -6.66 8.65
CA ALA A 456 10.96 -7.55 9.77
C ALA A 456 11.81 -8.82 9.78
N PRO A 457 11.98 -9.58 8.67
CA PRO A 457 12.88 -10.73 8.63
C PRO A 457 14.33 -10.37 8.98
N VAL A 458 14.85 -9.26 8.43
CA VAL A 458 16.21 -8.79 8.72
C VAL A 458 16.36 -8.43 10.18
N LEU A 459 15.39 -7.69 10.74
CA LEU A 459 15.41 -7.28 12.14
C LEU A 459 15.37 -8.48 13.09
N ASN A 460 14.52 -9.49 12.81
CA ASN A 460 14.42 -10.70 13.61
C ASN A 460 15.71 -11.52 13.58
N TRP A 461 16.32 -11.64 12.40
CA TRP A 461 17.62 -12.31 12.28
C TRP A 461 18.70 -11.56 13.07
N LEU A 462 18.80 -10.23 12.93
CA LEU A 462 19.79 -9.43 13.67
C LEU A 462 19.60 -9.53 15.20
N LYS A 463 18.34 -9.61 15.67
CA LYS A 463 18.03 -9.84 17.10
C LYS A 463 18.51 -11.20 17.59
N SER A 464 18.57 -12.22 16.74
CA SER A 464 19.00 -13.58 17.09
C SER A 464 20.51 -13.74 17.14
N LEU A 465 21.28 -12.80 16.57
CA LEU A 465 22.74 -12.88 16.53
C LEU A 465 23.36 -12.50 17.89
N PRO A 466 24.38 -13.24 18.35
CA PRO A 466 25.15 -12.83 19.52
C PRO A 466 25.96 -11.55 19.24
N ALA A 467 26.15 -10.74 20.26
CA ALA A 467 26.91 -9.48 20.16
C ALA A 467 28.30 -9.65 19.52
N THR A 468 28.97 -10.75 19.83
CA THR A 468 30.29 -11.07 19.27
C THR A 468 30.31 -11.18 17.75
N VAL A 469 29.20 -11.64 17.15
CA VAL A 469 29.03 -11.72 15.68
C VAL A 469 28.78 -10.33 15.09
N LEU A 470 27.98 -9.53 15.77
CA LEU A 470 27.70 -8.15 15.37
C LEU A 470 28.97 -7.28 15.48
N ASP A 471 29.75 -7.46 16.56
CA ASP A 471 31.04 -6.76 16.78
C ASP A 471 32.08 -7.14 15.72
N ALA A 472 32.08 -8.39 15.27
CA ALA A 472 32.95 -8.82 14.18
C ALA A 472 32.61 -8.17 12.82
N ARG A 473 31.40 -7.60 12.69
CA ARG A 473 30.89 -6.95 11.47
C ARG A 473 30.12 -5.68 11.79
N PRO A 474 30.80 -4.53 11.91
CA PRO A 474 30.19 -3.25 12.28
C PRO A 474 29.03 -2.84 11.36
N SER A 475 29.03 -3.26 10.09
CA SER A 475 27.94 -2.99 9.13
C SER A 475 26.60 -3.59 9.57
N LEU A 476 26.60 -4.70 10.32
CA LEU A 476 25.37 -5.31 10.86
C LEU A 476 24.77 -4.47 11.98
N TRP A 477 25.61 -3.81 12.81
CA TRP A 477 25.11 -2.85 13.80
C TRP A 477 24.40 -1.67 13.14
N VAL A 478 24.98 -1.13 12.06
CA VAL A 478 24.38 -0.02 11.30
C VAL A 478 23.07 -0.45 10.65
N THR A 479 23.04 -1.65 10.07
CA THR A 479 21.83 -2.23 9.48
C THR A 479 20.76 -2.45 10.55
N TYR A 480 21.15 -2.90 11.75
CA TYR A 480 20.23 -3.08 12.88
C TYR A 480 19.64 -1.73 13.32
N ALA A 481 20.47 -0.71 13.47
CA ALA A 481 20.04 0.65 13.80
C ALA A 481 19.05 1.19 12.75
N SER A 482 19.36 1.02 11.46
CA SER A 482 18.51 1.46 10.35
C SER A 482 17.19 0.68 10.28
N ALA A 483 17.20 -0.64 10.54
CA ALA A 483 16.00 -1.48 10.56
C ALA A 483 15.06 -1.07 11.73
N LEU A 484 15.61 -0.72 12.89
CA LEU A 484 14.81 -0.18 14.00
C LEU A 484 14.12 1.13 13.62
N LEU A 485 14.84 2.06 12.99
CA LEU A 485 14.25 3.32 12.51
C LEU A 485 13.16 3.10 11.48
N ALA A 486 13.33 2.12 10.59
CA ALA A 486 12.33 1.78 9.57
C ALA A 486 11.01 1.25 10.15
N VAL A 487 11.02 0.69 11.37
CA VAL A 487 9.80 0.29 12.11
C VAL A 487 9.39 1.33 13.17
N GLY A 488 9.90 2.56 13.11
CA GLY A 488 9.53 3.63 14.03
C GLY A 488 10.15 3.52 15.43
N GLN A 489 11.09 2.61 15.65
CA GLN A 489 11.73 2.40 16.96
C GLN A 489 13.03 3.22 17.07
N GLY A 490 12.96 4.41 17.66
CA GLY A 490 14.16 5.25 17.92
C GLY A 490 14.99 4.77 19.11
N THR A 491 14.38 4.03 20.04
CA THR A 491 15.05 3.58 21.27
C THR A 491 16.16 2.56 20.97
N GLY A 492 17.35 2.80 21.51
CA GLY A 492 18.49 1.90 21.37
C GLY A 492 19.24 2.01 20.03
N VAL A 493 18.83 2.90 19.13
CA VAL A 493 19.51 3.15 17.85
C VAL A 493 20.92 3.68 18.09
N GLU A 494 21.06 4.72 18.90
CA GLU A 494 22.36 5.35 19.19
C GLU A 494 23.34 4.37 19.85
N GLN A 495 22.88 3.49 20.75
CA GLN A 495 23.71 2.45 21.34
C GLN A 495 24.33 1.51 20.30
N LYS A 496 23.56 1.15 19.26
CA LYS A 496 24.03 0.29 18.18
C LYS A 496 25.02 1.00 17.27
N LEU A 497 24.83 2.29 17.03
CA LEU A 497 25.76 3.11 16.26
C LEU A 497 27.08 3.31 17.02
N GLN A 498 27.01 3.51 18.34
CA GLN A 498 28.20 3.57 19.19
C GLN A 498 28.95 2.25 19.23
N ALA A 499 28.25 1.11 19.27
CA ALA A 499 28.87 -0.19 19.17
C ALA A 499 29.62 -0.37 17.84
N ALA A 500 28.98 0.06 16.71
CA ALA A 500 29.66 0.06 15.42
C ALA A 500 30.90 0.95 15.41
N GLU A 501 30.83 2.18 15.94
CA GLU A 501 31.99 3.10 16.00
C GLU A 501 33.12 2.55 16.88
N ALA A 502 32.80 1.93 18.03
CA ALA A 502 33.82 1.38 18.92
C ALA A 502 34.63 0.27 18.22
N THR A 503 33.99 -0.54 17.39
CA THR A 503 34.70 -1.61 16.63
C THR A 503 35.58 -1.02 15.51
N LEU A 504 35.19 0.13 14.92
CA LEU A 504 35.92 0.76 13.84
C LEU A 504 37.20 1.48 14.33
N GLN A 505 37.27 1.85 15.61
CA GLN A 505 38.45 2.56 16.15
C GLN A 505 39.75 1.77 16.05
N SER A 506 39.67 0.44 15.92
CA SER A 506 40.82 -0.47 15.83
C SER A 506 41.18 -0.87 14.39
N VAL A 507 40.44 -0.38 13.37
CA VAL A 507 40.59 -0.78 11.96
C VAL A 507 41.28 0.37 11.20
N GLU A 508 42.24 0.03 10.32
CA GLU A 508 42.82 1.04 9.41
C GLU A 508 41.73 1.55 8.46
N PRO A 509 41.65 2.87 8.22
CA PRO A 509 40.60 3.45 7.40
C PRO A 509 40.85 3.17 5.90
N ASP A 510 40.14 2.16 5.39
CA ASP A 510 39.98 1.88 3.97
C ASP A 510 38.67 2.51 3.43
N ASP A 511 38.40 2.35 2.15
CA ASP A 511 37.18 2.90 1.51
C ASP A 511 35.90 2.30 2.07
N GLU A 512 35.89 1.02 2.47
CA GLU A 512 34.74 0.35 3.06
C GLU A 512 34.45 0.89 4.46
N THR A 513 35.48 1.04 5.27
CA THR A 513 35.41 1.65 6.61
C THR A 513 34.91 3.10 6.53
N ARG A 514 35.44 3.88 5.56
CA ARG A 514 34.95 5.23 5.31
C ARG A 514 33.46 5.27 4.97
N ASP A 515 33.02 4.41 4.01
CA ASP A 515 31.60 4.33 3.64
C ASP A 515 30.72 3.98 4.86
N LEU A 516 31.18 3.07 5.71
CA LEU A 516 30.46 2.69 6.91
C LEU A 516 30.33 3.84 7.91
N VAL A 517 31.40 4.65 8.11
CA VAL A 517 31.33 5.91 8.91
C VAL A 517 30.28 6.85 8.30
N GLY A 518 30.23 6.96 6.98
CA GLY A 518 29.21 7.71 6.28
C GLY A 518 27.79 7.19 6.55
N ARG A 519 27.60 5.86 6.54
CA ARG A 519 26.31 5.21 6.84
C ARG A 519 25.89 5.41 8.30
N ILE A 520 26.83 5.39 9.26
CA ILE A 520 26.56 5.73 10.66
C ILE A 520 26.03 7.17 10.78
N ALA A 521 26.73 8.13 10.16
CA ALA A 521 26.30 9.52 10.17
C ALA A 521 24.93 9.71 9.50
N ALA A 522 24.67 9.04 8.35
CA ALA A 522 23.38 9.05 7.67
C ALA A 522 22.25 8.47 8.54
N THR A 523 22.53 7.44 9.33
CA THR A 523 21.55 6.84 10.25
C THR A 523 21.25 7.79 11.42
N ARG A 524 22.27 8.50 11.95
CA ARG A 524 22.07 9.58 12.95
C ARG A 524 21.26 10.74 12.38
N ALA A 525 21.51 11.13 11.13
CA ALA A 525 20.69 12.13 10.46
C ALA A 525 19.22 11.67 10.35
N THR A 526 18.97 10.37 10.12
CA THR A 526 17.62 9.80 10.09
C THR A 526 16.96 9.83 11.48
N LEU A 527 17.69 9.51 12.54
CA LEU A 527 17.20 9.60 13.91
C LEU A 527 16.84 11.04 14.28
N ALA A 528 17.73 12.00 13.95
CA ALA A 528 17.50 13.42 14.17
C ALA A 528 16.34 13.98 13.34
N TRP A 529 16.12 13.45 12.12
CA TRP A 529 15.00 13.82 11.27
C TRP A 529 13.66 13.47 11.92
N GLY A 530 13.54 12.29 12.51
CA GLY A 530 12.34 11.91 13.28
C GLY A 530 12.11 12.76 14.53
N GLN A 531 13.09 13.57 14.94
CA GLN A 531 13.03 14.49 16.09
C GLN A 531 13.01 15.96 15.69
N ASN A 532 12.95 16.27 14.40
CA ASN A 532 13.00 17.63 13.83
C ASN A 532 14.22 18.48 14.26
N GLN A 533 15.36 17.84 14.50
CA GLN A 533 16.61 18.50 14.94
C GLN A 533 17.44 18.99 13.75
N ALA A 534 17.03 20.08 13.11
CA ALA A 534 17.60 20.57 11.85
C ALA A 534 19.14 20.70 11.86
N GLU A 535 19.74 21.29 12.90
CA GLU A 535 21.20 21.42 13.00
C GLU A 535 21.94 20.08 13.04
N THR A 536 21.38 19.11 13.78
CA THR A 536 21.95 17.78 13.88
C THR A 536 21.81 17.05 12.52
N ILE A 537 20.68 17.20 11.83
CA ILE A 537 20.48 16.63 10.50
C ILE A 537 21.52 17.19 9.53
N ILE A 538 21.73 18.52 9.50
CA ILE A 538 22.69 19.16 8.60
C ILE A 538 24.11 18.66 8.89
N THR A 539 24.49 18.68 10.16
CA THR A 539 25.85 18.27 10.58
C THR A 539 26.12 16.82 10.21
N GLN A 540 25.19 15.92 10.54
CA GLN A 540 25.34 14.50 10.27
C GLN A 540 25.20 14.16 8.77
N SER A 541 24.33 14.85 8.03
CA SER A 541 24.20 14.65 6.59
C SER A 541 25.44 15.11 5.82
N ARG A 542 26.02 16.29 6.18
CA ARG A 542 27.27 16.73 5.57
C ARG A 542 28.40 15.76 5.85
N ARG A 543 28.54 15.30 7.11
CA ARG A 543 29.51 14.27 7.48
C ARG A 543 29.25 12.97 6.68
N ALA A 544 28.02 12.53 6.56
CA ALA A 544 27.68 11.33 5.79
C ALA A 544 28.12 11.46 4.32
N LEU A 545 27.82 12.59 3.66
CA LEU A 545 28.13 12.81 2.25
C LEU A 545 29.63 12.92 1.99
N GLU A 546 30.43 13.35 2.98
CA GLU A 546 31.91 13.40 2.94
C GLU A 546 32.51 11.98 2.95
N TYR A 547 31.90 11.05 3.71
CA TYR A 547 32.47 9.73 3.94
C TYR A 547 31.85 8.65 3.07
N LEU A 548 30.57 8.78 2.65
CA LEU A 548 29.90 7.82 1.78
C LEU A 548 30.60 7.71 0.42
N HIS A 549 30.84 6.47 0.01
CA HIS A 549 31.40 6.20 -1.30
C HIS A 549 30.54 6.82 -2.41
N PRO A 550 31.14 7.42 -3.47
CA PRO A 550 30.38 8.08 -4.55
C PRO A 550 29.36 7.16 -5.24
N HIS A 551 29.62 5.86 -5.30
CA HIS A 551 28.73 4.85 -5.90
C HIS A 551 27.69 4.31 -4.91
N ASN A 552 27.71 4.69 -3.63
CA ASN A 552 26.68 4.30 -2.68
C ASN A 552 25.42 5.18 -2.84
N LEU A 553 24.81 5.10 -4.02
CA LEU A 553 23.69 5.96 -4.40
C LEU A 553 22.48 5.86 -3.44
N PRO A 554 22.06 4.69 -2.92
CA PRO A 554 20.90 4.61 -2.02
C PRO A 554 21.07 5.47 -0.76
N TRP A 555 22.22 5.39 -0.10
CA TRP A 555 22.49 6.16 1.10
C TRP A 555 22.71 7.65 0.81
N ARG A 556 23.46 7.96 -0.26
CA ARG A 556 23.66 9.35 -0.69
C ARG A 556 22.35 10.04 -1.02
N THR A 557 21.49 9.40 -1.80
CA THR A 557 20.16 9.93 -2.18
C THR A 557 19.32 10.29 -0.95
N SER A 558 19.18 9.33 -0.03
CA SER A 558 18.39 9.51 1.20
C SER A 558 18.98 10.61 2.10
N THR A 559 20.31 10.71 2.17
CA THR A 559 21.01 11.72 2.98
C THR A 559 20.86 13.11 2.38
N THR A 560 21.04 13.26 1.06
CA THR A 560 20.91 14.56 0.37
C THR A 560 19.48 15.10 0.46
N TRP A 561 18.47 14.23 0.33
CA TRP A 561 17.07 14.62 0.55
C TRP A 561 16.83 15.14 1.98
N LYS A 562 17.33 14.44 3.03
CA LYS A 562 17.20 14.89 4.42
C LYS A 562 17.92 16.22 4.68
N LEU A 563 19.06 16.42 4.01
CA LEU A 563 19.78 17.70 4.07
C LEU A 563 18.91 18.84 3.51
N GLY A 564 18.24 18.63 2.39
CA GLY A 564 17.26 19.58 1.84
C GLY A 564 16.12 19.88 2.81
N SER A 565 15.53 18.85 3.43
CA SER A 565 14.48 19.00 4.44
C SER A 565 14.97 19.81 5.66
N ALA A 566 16.19 19.58 6.11
CA ALA A 566 16.75 20.32 7.24
C ALA A 566 17.02 21.80 6.93
N TYR A 567 17.48 22.12 5.72
CA TYR A 567 17.61 23.51 5.30
C TYR A 567 16.23 24.19 5.18
N GLN A 568 15.22 23.49 4.69
CA GLN A 568 13.84 23.98 4.64
C GLN A 568 13.32 24.29 6.06
N LEU A 569 13.57 23.42 7.04
CA LEU A 569 13.21 23.64 8.44
C LEU A 569 13.93 24.87 9.04
N GLN A 570 15.17 25.17 8.63
CA GLN A 570 15.89 26.38 9.05
C GLN A 570 15.45 27.65 8.29
N GLY A 571 14.66 27.48 7.22
CA GLY A 571 14.25 28.57 6.35
C GLY A 571 15.30 29.00 5.33
N ASP A 572 16.37 28.23 5.15
CA ASP A 572 17.38 28.44 4.08
C ASP A 572 16.86 27.79 2.78
N ARG A 573 16.00 28.53 2.09
CA ARG A 573 15.28 28.05 0.88
C ARG A 573 16.24 27.78 -0.28
N ALA A 574 17.29 28.57 -0.41
CA ALA A 574 18.29 28.42 -1.46
C ALA A 574 19.08 27.11 -1.30
N ALA A 575 19.58 26.85 -0.09
CA ALA A 575 20.29 25.61 0.20
C ALA A 575 19.36 24.39 0.11
N ALA A 576 18.09 24.51 0.51
CA ALA A 576 17.08 23.47 0.37
C ALA A 576 16.83 23.11 -1.10
N SER A 577 16.59 24.13 -1.95
CA SER A 577 16.38 23.96 -3.40
C SER A 577 17.57 23.27 -4.08
N GLN A 578 18.79 23.65 -3.74
CA GLN A 578 20.02 23.04 -4.23
C GLN A 578 20.10 21.57 -3.83
N ALA A 579 19.88 21.25 -2.55
CA ALA A 579 19.97 19.88 -2.03
C ALA A 579 18.89 18.98 -2.63
N TYR A 580 17.67 19.47 -2.77
CA TYR A 580 16.60 18.70 -3.43
C TYR A 580 16.91 18.44 -4.91
N THR A 581 17.42 19.43 -5.65
CA THR A 581 17.81 19.27 -7.05
C THR A 581 18.93 18.23 -7.19
N GLU A 582 19.92 18.25 -6.31
CA GLU A 582 20.99 17.24 -6.27
C GLU A 582 20.39 15.84 -5.96
N ALA A 583 19.51 15.73 -4.96
CA ALA A 583 18.86 14.47 -4.63
C ALA A 583 18.07 13.89 -5.82
N ILE A 584 17.30 14.71 -6.55
CA ILE A 584 16.57 14.33 -7.77
C ILE A 584 17.53 13.79 -8.84
N SER A 585 18.67 14.47 -9.05
CA SER A 585 19.70 14.02 -10.00
C SER A 585 20.27 12.65 -9.64
N ILE A 586 20.58 12.41 -8.36
CA ILE A 586 21.06 11.10 -7.88
C ILE A 586 19.94 10.04 -8.04
N CYS A 587 18.69 10.40 -7.80
CA CYS A 587 17.54 9.49 -7.98
C CYS A 587 17.38 9.03 -9.44
N GLN A 588 17.60 9.90 -10.40
CA GLN A 588 17.55 9.55 -11.82
C GLN A 588 18.63 8.52 -12.18
N ALA A 589 19.82 8.63 -11.61
CA ALA A 589 20.91 7.67 -11.81
C ALA A 589 20.68 6.34 -11.09
N SER A 590 20.05 6.37 -9.91
CA SER A 590 19.82 5.18 -9.06
C SER A 590 18.48 4.46 -9.31
N GLY A 591 17.55 5.08 -10.02
CA GLY A 591 16.19 4.58 -10.21
C GLY A 591 15.32 4.62 -8.92
N ASN A 592 15.70 5.42 -7.92
CA ASN A 592 14.97 5.53 -6.66
C ASN A 592 13.77 6.47 -6.81
N ILE A 593 12.64 5.91 -7.25
CA ILE A 593 11.39 6.67 -7.47
C ILE A 593 10.86 7.28 -6.17
N PHE A 594 10.97 6.57 -5.04
CA PHE A 594 10.41 7.03 -3.76
C PHE A 594 11.07 8.33 -3.28
N ILE A 595 12.40 8.35 -3.16
CA ILE A 595 13.11 9.57 -2.73
C ILE A 595 13.00 10.67 -3.81
N ASN A 596 12.89 10.30 -5.10
CA ASN A 596 12.65 11.29 -6.15
C ASN A 596 11.34 12.04 -5.91
N ILE A 597 10.25 11.35 -5.58
CA ILE A 597 8.97 11.98 -5.27
C ILE A 597 9.10 12.90 -4.05
N LEU A 598 9.73 12.43 -2.96
CA LEU A 598 9.91 13.24 -1.75
C LEU A 598 10.75 14.50 -2.01
N ALA A 599 11.87 14.35 -2.72
CA ALA A 599 12.74 15.49 -3.04
C ALA A 599 12.06 16.48 -4.00
N SER A 600 11.33 15.98 -4.99
CA SER A 600 10.54 16.82 -5.91
C SER A 600 9.38 17.53 -5.21
N THR A 601 8.75 16.89 -4.21
CA THR A 601 7.72 17.54 -3.38
C THR A 601 8.33 18.69 -2.56
N GLY A 602 9.44 18.44 -1.87
CA GLY A 602 10.12 19.51 -1.13
C GLY A 602 10.60 20.66 -2.04
N LEU A 603 11.10 20.35 -3.25
CA LEU A 603 11.44 21.37 -4.23
C LEU A 603 10.22 22.20 -4.66
N GLY A 604 9.08 21.54 -4.90
CA GLY A 604 7.82 22.24 -5.22
C GLY A 604 7.36 23.16 -4.09
N GLU A 605 7.50 22.74 -2.83
CA GLU A 605 7.15 23.55 -1.66
C GLU A 605 8.09 24.78 -1.53
N VAL A 606 9.38 24.61 -1.81
CA VAL A 606 10.32 25.75 -1.85
C VAL A 606 9.92 26.72 -2.96
N GLN A 607 9.57 26.23 -4.16
CA GLN A 607 9.11 27.05 -5.28
C GLN A 607 7.80 27.79 -4.95
N GLU A 608 6.83 27.15 -4.26
CA GLU A 608 5.63 27.84 -3.74
C GLU A 608 6.01 28.99 -2.82
N SER A 609 6.94 28.76 -1.87
CA SER A 609 7.36 29.77 -0.91
C SER A 609 8.16 30.93 -1.54
N GLU A 610 8.72 30.72 -2.72
CA GLU A 610 9.37 31.75 -3.55
C GLU A 610 8.41 32.41 -4.55
N ASN A 611 7.10 32.22 -4.39
CA ASN A 611 6.02 32.75 -5.27
C ASN A 611 6.09 32.24 -6.73
N GLN A 612 6.81 31.15 -6.99
CA GLN A 612 7.01 30.57 -8.32
C GLN A 612 5.93 29.49 -8.63
N LEU A 613 4.63 29.84 -8.51
CA LEU A 613 3.54 28.87 -8.54
C LEU A 613 3.47 28.05 -9.84
N TYR A 614 3.77 28.64 -11.00
CA TYR A 614 3.78 27.91 -12.27
C TYR A 614 4.86 26.84 -12.33
N LEU A 615 6.04 27.15 -11.80
CA LEU A 615 7.16 26.20 -11.73
C LEU A 615 6.88 25.08 -10.73
N ALA A 616 6.33 25.41 -9.56
CA ALA A 616 5.88 24.46 -8.57
C ALA A 616 4.82 23.50 -9.13
N ALA A 617 3.82 24.04 -9.84
CA ALA A 617 2.79 23.22 -10.49
C ALA A 617 3.39 22.25 -11.53
N GLU A 618 4.38 22.68 -12.30
CA GLU A 618 5.09 21.80 -13.24
C GLU A 618 5.85 20.70 -12.50
N THR A 619 6.54 21.03 -11.41
CA THR A 619 7.26 20.07 -10.55
C THR A 619 6.30 19.03 -10.00
N TYR A 620 5.15 19.42 -9.45
CA TYR A 620 4.15 18.47 -8.94
C TYR A 620 3.51 17.62 -10.04
N ARG A 621 3.21 18.18 -11.21
CA ARG A 621 2.69 17.40 -12.36
C ARG A 621 3.68 16.34 -12.84
N ARG A 622 4.99 16.64 -12.83
CA ARG A 622 6.03 15.65 -13.15
C ARG A 622 6.05 14.50 -12.14
N ILE A 623 5.81 14.77 -10.85
CA ILE A 623 5.65 13.71 -9.85
C ILE A 623 4.48 12.79 -10.23
N LEU A 624 3.31 13.36 -10.56
CA LEU A 624 2.14 12.57 -10.93
C LEU A 624 2.35 11.76 -12.21
N GLN A 625 3.08 12.28 -13.19
CA GLN A 625 3.48 11.54 -14.39
C GLN A 625 4.42 10.39 -14.05
N LEU A 626 5.37 10.58 -13.12
CA LEU A 626 6.30 9.53 -12.66
C LEU A 626 5.58 8.41 -11.93
N VAL A 627 4.54 8.73 -11.19
CA VAL A 627 3.68 7.79 -10.45
C VAL A 627 2.81 6.98 -11.42
N GLY A 628 2.29 7.60 -12.48
CA GLY A 628 1.36 7.00 -13.43
C GLY A 628 0.09 6.52 -12.75
N ASP A 629 -0.45 5.39 -13.18
CA ASP A 629 -1.67 4.78 -12.62
C ASP A 629 -1.45 4.06 -11.28
N ARG A 630 -0.23 4.11 -10.72
CA ARG A 630 0.08 3.49 -9.43
C ARG A 630 -0.21 4.46 -8.29
N PRO A 631 -1.17 4.18 -7.39
CA PRO A 631 -1.45 5.04 -6.25
C PRO A 631 -0.33 4.93 -5.21
N LEU A 632 0.76 5.65 -5.41
CA LEU A 632 1.82 5.73 -4.40
C LEU A 632 1.44 6.76 -3.33
N LEU A 633 1.40 6.35 -2.07
CA LEU A 633 1.03 7.23 -0.94
C LEU A 633 1.89 8.47 -0.85
N VAL A 634 3.17 8.34 -1.14
CA VAL A 634 4.15 9.44 -1.12
C VAL A 634 3.79 10.58 -2.08
N ALA A 635 2.89 10.36 -3.06
CA ALA A 635 2.41 11.40 -3.96
C ALA A 635 1.38 12.36 -3.33
N CYS A 636 0.91 12.10 -2.09
CA CYS A 636 -0.05 12.96 -1.39
C CYS A 636 0.42 14.41 -1.34
N GLY A 637 1.72 14.67 -1.09
CA GLY A 637 2.28 16.02 -1.08
C GLY A 637 2.15 16.75 -2.42
N ALA A 638 2.34 16.04 -3.55
CA ALA A 638 2.18 16.64 -4.88
C ALA A 638 0.73 17.00 -5.19
N TYR A 639 -0.23 16.18 -4.76
CA TYR A 639 -1.65 16.49 -4.87
C TYR A 639 -2.03 17.70 -4.00
N LEU A 640 -1.49 17.78 -2.76
CA LEU A 640 -1.74 18.91 -1.88
C LEU A 640 -1.14 20.22 -2.44
N GLY A 641 0.08 20.16 -2.96
CA GLY A 641 0.72 21.30 -3.60
C GLY A 641 -0.08 21.81 -4.79
N LEU A 642 -0.53 20.93 -5.69
CA LEU A 642 -1.42 21.32 -6.79
C LEU A 642 -2.74 21.90 -6.29
N ALA A 643 -3.32 21.33 -5.22
CA ALA A 643 -4.55 21.84 -4.63
C ALA A 643 -4.38 23.28 -4.12
N ARG A 644 -3.26 23.58 -3.42
CA ARG A 644 -2.93 24.95 -2.98
C ARG A 644 -2.75 25.90 -4.16
N ILE A 645 -2.06 25.48 -5.20
CA ILE A 645 -1.82 26.31 -6.38
C ILE A 645 -3.11 26.60 -7.15
N PHE A 646 -3.95 25.59 -7.39
CA PHE A 646 -5.26 25.80 -8.03
C PHE A 646 -6.17 26.69 -7.19
N TYR A 647 -6.09 26.57 -5.86
CA TYR A 647 -6.76 27.49 -4.95
C TYR A 647 -6.29 28.93 -5.17
N GLU A 648 -4.98 29.18 -5.17
CA GLU A 648 -4.43 30.53 -5.40
C GLU A 648 -4.84 31.09 -6.77
N TRP A 649 -4.97 30.24 -7.79
CA TRP A 649 -5.49 30.64 -9.11
C TRP A 649 -7.02 30.75 -9.18
N ASN A 650 -7.73 30.57 -8.07
CA ASN A 650 -9.20 30.60 -7.95
C ASN A 650 -9.94 29.51 -8.77
N ASP A 651 -9.28 28.40 -9.11
CA ASP A 651 -9.91 27.19 -9.64
C ASP A 651 -10.28 26.27 -8.48
N LEU A 652 -11.41 26.59 -7.81
CA LEU A 652 -11.83 25.91 -6.59
C LEU A 652 -12.24 24.45 -6.81
N ASP A 653 -12.71 24.10 -8.01
CA ASP A 653 -13.10 22.73 -8.36
C ASP A 653 -11.86 21.84 -8.48
N ALA A 654 -10.84 22.27 -9.21
CA ALA A 654 -9.58 21.56 -9.30
C ALA A 654 -8.87 21.48 -7.93
N ALA A 655 -8.90 22.57 -7.16
CA ALA A 655 -8.38 22.63 -5.80
C ALA A 655 -9.05 21.59 -4.89
N GLN A 656 -10.37 21.47 -4.95
CA GLN A 656 -11.14 20.48 -4.19
C GLN A 656 -10.81 19.04 -4.62
N GLN A 657 -10.76 18.77 -5.92
CA GLN A 657 -10.46 17.45 -6.46
C GLN A 657 -9.09 16.98 -6.00
N HIS A 658 -8.04 17.81 -6.18
CA HIS A 658 -6.67 17.45 -5.77
C HIS A 658 -6.53 17.36 -4.24
N GLY A 659 -7.18 18.23 -3.48
CA GLY A 659 -7.18 18.20 -2.02
C GLY A 659 -7.82 16.92 -1.46
N GLN A 660 -8.94 16.47 -2.01
CA GLN A 660 -9.59 15.22 -1.64
C GLN A 660 -8.73 14.01 -1.97
N GLN A 661 -8.07 14.01 -3.13
CA GLN A 661 -7.17 12.95 -3.55
C GLN A 661 -5.95 12.86 -2.64
N SER A 662 -5.38 14.00 -2.25
CA SER A 662 -4.31 14.04 -1.25
C SER A 662 -4.76 13.49 0.10
N LEU A 663 -5.92 13.91 0.61
CA LEU A 663 -6.47 13.42 1.88
C LEU A 663 -6.72 11.91 1.86
N GLN A 664 -7.23 11.38 0.74
CA GLN A 664 -7.45 9.94 0.59
C GLN A 664 -6.14 9.15 0.72
N LEU A 665 -5.06 9.62 0.10
CA LEU A 665 -3.75 8.98 0.23
C LEU A 665 -3.14 9.17 1.64
N ALA A 666 -3.27 10.36 2.23
CA ALA A 666 -2.70 10.69 3.53
C ALA A 666 -3.31 9.85 4.68
N ARG A 667 -4.59 9.46 4.57
CA ARG A 667 -5.27 8.60 5.57
C ARG A 667 -4.61 7.24 5.78
N HIS A 668 -3.86 6.75 4.80
CA HIS A 668 -3.18 5.46 4.86
C HIS A 668 -1.73 5.53 5.42
N ILE A 669 -1.30 6.71 5.88
CA ILE A 669 0.05 6.93 6.42
C ILE A 669 -0.06 7.35 7.89
N ASP A 670 0.27 6.45 8.83
CA ASP A 670 0.12 6.67 10.28
C ASP A 670 1.04 7.75 10.87
N SER A 671 2.17 8.02 10.23
CA SER A 671 3.22 8.89 10.78
C SER A 671 3.51 10.10 9.90
N ASN A 672 2.54 10.53 9.08
CA ASN A 672 2.72 11.66 8.18
C ASN A 672 1.83 12.83 8.61
N ASP A 673 2.44 14.01 8.69
CA ASP A 673 1.80 15.29 8.92
C ASP A 673 0.86 15.73 7.77
N ALA A 674 0.95 15.08 6.61
CA ALA A 674 0.14 15.38 5.44
C ALA A 674 -1.39 15.35 5.72
N PHE A 675 -1.85 14.51 6.64
CA PHE A 675 -3.27 14.47 7.00
C PHE A 675 -3.74 15.81 7.60
N ALA A 676 -2.96 16.36 8.53
CA ALA A 676 -3.27 17.64 9.15
C ALA A 676 -3.17 18.80 8.14
N ALA A 677 -2.14 18.81 7.30
CA ALA A 677 -1.97 19.80 6.24
C ALA A 677 -3.10 19.77 5.20
N CYS A 678 -3.58 18.56 4.82
CA CYS A 678 -4.78 18.40 3.99
C CYS A 678 -6.03 18.94 4.69
N GLY A 679 -6.18 18.68 5.98
CA GLY A 679 -7.30 19.17 6.78
C GLY A 679 -7.33 20.69 6.83
N VAL A 680 -6.19 21.34 7.09
CA VAL A 680 -6.05 22.82 7.07
C VAL A 680 -6.43 23.38 5.72
N PHE A 681 -5.92 22.80 4.63
CA PHE A 681 -6.24 23.25 3.27
C PHE A 681 -7.74 23.11 2.94
N LEU A 682 -8.33 21.94 3.22
CA LEU A 682 -9.75 21.69 2.93
C LEU A 682 -10.67 22.57 3.79
N ALA A 683 -10.29 22.86 5.04
CA ALA A 683 -11.02 23.80 5.87
C ALA A 683 -10.99 25.22 5.30
N ARG A 684 -9.83 25.69 4.79
CA ARG A 684 -9.72 26.98 4.09
C ARG A 684 -10.62 27.03 2.84
N LEU A 685 -10.63 25.94 2.07
CA LEU A 685 -11.50 25.81 0.90
C LEU A 685 -12.98 25.85 1.28
N LYS A 686 -13.39 25.19 2.36
CA LYS A 686 -14.75 25.24 2.91
C LYS A 686 -15.17 26.63 3.35
N LEU A 687 -14.27 27.39 4.02
CA LEU A 687 -14.51 28.78 4.37
C LEU A 687 -14.79 29.66 3.15
N THR A 688 -14.07 29.44 2.07
CA THR A 688 -14.25 30.13 0.80
C THR A 688 -15.62 29.85 0.17
N GLN A 689 -16.13 28.63 0.35
CA GLN A 689 -17.44 28.18 -0.09
C GLN A 689 -18.59 28.63 0.87
N GLY A 690 -18.28 29.31 1.97
CA GLY A 690 -19.23 29.74 2.98
C GLY A 690 -19.64 28.67 4.00
N ASP A 691 -19.08 27.47 3.90
CA ASP A 691 -19.34 26.36 4.83
C ASP A 691 -18.45 26.44 6.08
N VAL A 692 -18.80 27.37 6.97
CA VAL A 692 -18.04 27.62 8.20
C VAL A 692 -18.12 26.43 9.19
N ALA A 693 -19.26 25.73 9.22
CA ALA A 693 -19.45 24.57 10.09
C ALA A 693 -18.60 23.40 9.62
N GLY A 694 -18.64 23.07 8.34
CA GLY A 694 -17.81 22.01 7.77
C GLY A 694 -16.30 22.29 7.92
N ALA A 695 -15.87 23.56 7.82
CA ALA A 695 -14.50 23.94 8.09
C ALA A 695 -14.08 23.69 9.54
N ALA A 696 -14.95 24.01 10.49
CA ALA A 696 -14.70 23.76 11.92
C ALA A 696 -14.56 22.26 12.22
N ASP A 697 -15.44 21.43 11.65
CA ASP A 697 -15.41 19.97 11.84
C ASP A 697 -14.12 19.34 11.30
N ILE A 698 -13.67 19.75 10.11
CA ILE A 698 -12.43 19.28 9.51
C ILE A 698 -11.23 19.67 10.39
N LEU A 699 -11.19 20.92 10.86
CA LEU A 699 -10.09 21.38 11.72
C LEU A 699 -10.06 20.68 13.07
N ALA A 700 -11.24 20.36 13.66
CA ALA A 700 -11.29 19.59 14.90
C ALA A 700 -10.67 18.19 14.74
N GLN A 701 -10.89 17.53 13.60
CA GLN A 701 -10.26 16.25 13.28
C GLN A 701 -8.73 16.41 13.09
N ALA A 702 -8.29 17.46 12.41
CA ALA A 702 -6.87 17.75 12.21
C ALA A 702 -6.17 18.06 13.54
N ASP A 703 -6.78 18.86 14.44
CA ASP A 703 -6.23 19.18 15.77
C ASP A 703 -6.13 17.93 16.63
N GLN A 704 -7.17 17.09 16.64
CA GLN A 704 -7.14 15.82 17.34
C GLN A 704 -6.00 14.93 16.86
N PHE A 705 -5.83 14.80 15.56
CA PHE A 705 -4.76 14.01 14.94
C PHE A 705 -3.37 14.53 15.33
N VAL A 706 -3.14 15.84 15.23
CA VAL A 706 -1.87 16.49 15.59
C VAL A 706 -1.51 16.25 17.07
N ARG A 707 -2.49 16.33 17.97
CA ARG A 707 -2.30 16.07 19.40
C ARG A 707 -2.02 14.60 19.70
N GLN A 708 -2.75 13.69 19.07
CA GLN A 708 -2.58 12.24 19.26
C GLN A 708 -1.18 11.75 18.82
N HIS A 709 -0.65 12.32 17.72
CA HIS A 709 0.64 11.93 17.17
C HIS A 709 1.79 12.84 17.60
N ASN A 710 1.51 13.84 18.49
CA ASN A 710 2.50 14.80 18.99
C ASN A 710 3.24 15.59 17.88
N PHE A 711 2.55 15.98 16.81
CA PHE A 711 3.08 16.82 15.73
C PHE A 711 3.09 18.30 16.14
N VAL A 712 3.90 18.65 17.15
CA VAL A 712 3.93 19.99 17.75
C VAL A 712 4.20 21.10 16.74
N PHE A 713 4.96 20.83 15.70
CA PHE A 713 5.31 21.80 14.65
C PHE A 713 4.13 22.18 13.74
N GLN A 714 3.06 21.39 13.68
CA GLN A 714 1.86 21.71 12.92
C GLN A 714 0.78 22.42 13.73
N MET A 715 0.92 22.46 15.06
CA MET A 715 -0.05 23.13 15.91
C MET A 715 -0.27 24.61 15.53
N PRO A 716 0.77 25.41 15.20
CA PRO A 716 0.58 26.81 14.77
C PRO A 716 -0.26 26.94 13.49
N GLU A 717 -0.08 26.06 12.50
CA GLU A 717 -0.81 26.11 11.23
C GLU A 717 -2.28 25.76 11.43
N VAL A 718 -2.58 24.70 12.20
CA VAL A 718 -3.94 24.34 12.59
C VAL A 718 -4.60 25.47 13.39
N ALA A 719 -3.88 26.07 14.35
CA ALA A 719 -4.39 27.19 15.13
C ALA A 719 -4.70 28.42 14.25
N ALA A 720 -3.82 28.74 13.29
CA ALA A 720 -4.06 29.85 12.36
C ALA A 720 -5.33 29.63 11.53
N ALA A 721 -5.59 28.41 11.07
CA ALA A 721 -6.81 28.06 10.36
C ALA A 721 -8.06 28.17 11.27
N HIS A 722 -7.95 27.76 12.53
CA HIS A 722 -9.01 27.95 13.52
C HIS A 722 -9.32 29.43 13.78
N VAL A 723 -8.30 30.28 13.83
CA VAL A 723 -8.52 31.75 13.96
C VAL A 723 -9.38 32.27 12.80
N LEU A 724 -9.15 31.83 11.56
CA LEU A 724 -9.96 32.22 10.42
C LEU A 724 -11.42 31.77 10.57
N VAL A 725 -11.67 30.56 11.07
CA VAL A 725 -13.04 30.07 11.36
C VAL A 725 -13.71 30.93 12.41
N LEU A 726 -13.00 31.23 13.51
CA LEU A 726 -13.52 32.06 14.61
C LEU A 726 -13.85 33.49 14.17
N LEU A 727 -13.01 34.08 13.32
CA LEU A 727 -13.29 35.40 12.73
C LEU A 727 -14.56 35.37 11.86
N ARG A 728 -14.76 34.35 11.05
CA ARG A 728 -15.98 34.16 10.25
C ARG A 728 -17.23 33.91 11.11
N GLN A 729 -17.08 33.37 12.31
CA GLN A 729 -18.14 33.18 13.31
C GLN A 729 -18.40 34.46 14.14
N GLY A 730 -17.60 35.49 14.00
CA GLY A 730 -17.69 36.71 14.82
C GLY A 730 -17.16 36.57 16.25
N ASN A 731 -16.47 35.47 16.57
CA ASN A 731 -15.94 35.19 17.90
C ASN A 731 -14.54 35.81 18.08
N LEU A 732 -14.48 37.13 18.15
CA LEU A 732 -13.20 37.88 18.15
C LEU A 732 -12.36 37.58 19.39
N ALA A 733 -13.00 37.40 20.59
CA ALA A 733 -12.29 37.15 21.84
C ALA A 733 -11.50 35.84 21.77
N ARG A 734 -12.17 34.76 21.37
CA ARG A 734 -11.53 33.44 21.26
C ARG A 734 -10.48 33.39 20.13
N ALA A 735 -10.71 34.14 19.07
CA ALA A 735 -9.72 34.29 17.98
C ALA A 735 -8.47 34.99 18.48
N ALA A 736 -8.59 36.03 19.31
CA ALA A 736 -7.47 36.73 19.93
C ALA A 736 -6.65 35.81 20.85
N ASP A 737 -7.33 35.14 21.80
CA ASP A 737 -6.70 34.22 22.73
C ASP A 737 -5.89 33.13 22.00
N LEU A 738 -6.47 32.56 20.93
CA LEU A 738 -5.82 31.52 20.16
C LEU A 738 -4.59 32.03 19.38
N ALA A 739 -4.71 33.22 18.78
CA ALA A 739 -3.62 33.83 18.01
C ALA A 739 -2.46 34.24 18.94
N GLU A 740 -2.73 34.68 20.16
CA GLU A 740 -1.73 35.05 21.15
C GLU A 740 -1.02 33.81 21.72
N ASN A 741 -1.80 32.79 22.13
CA ASN A 741 -1.25 31.56 22.72
C ASN A 741 -0.30 30.79 21.78
N HIS A 742 -0.44 30.95 20.47
CA HIS A 742 0.40 30.31 19.46
C HIS A 742 1.39 31.27 18.76
N GLU A 743 1.50 32.51 19.27
CA GLU A 743 2.40 33.53 18.70
C GLU A 743 2.25 33.72 17.18
N LEU A 744 1.00 33.93 16.69
CA LEU A 744 0.66 34.01 15.27
C LEU A 744 0.48 35.46 14.82
N PRO A 745 1.55 36.20 14.43
CA PRO A 745 1.46 37.64 14.15
C PRO A 745 0.50 37.98 13.00
N ILE A 746 0.46 37.19 11.93
CA ILE A 746 -0.50 37.36 10.81
C ILE A 746 -1.94 37.21 11.30
N SER A 747 -2.22 36.22 12.12
CA SER A 747 -3.54 35.97 12.69
C SER A 747 -3.93 37.06 13.70
N GLN A 748 -2.99 37.49 14.54
CA GLN A 748 -3.17 38.64 15.47
C GLN A 748 -3.53 39.90 14.70
N ALA A 749 -2.83 40.23 13.62
CA ALA A 749 -3.12 41.38 12.79
C ALA A 749 -4.54 41.31 12.21
N ARG A 750 -4.99 40.15 11.71
CA ARG A 750 -6.37 39.96 11.23
C ARG A 750 -7.40 40.15 12.33
N VAL A 751 -7.13 39.68 13.56
CA VAL A 751 -8.00 39.91 14.72
C VAL A 751 -8.08 41.38 15.07
N TYR A 752 -6.96 42.11 15.16
CA TYR A 752 -6.95 43.56 15.41
C TYR A 752 -7.68 44.35 14.32
N LEU A 753 -7.49 44.00 13.05
CA LEU A 753 -8.25 44.62 11.93
C LEU A 753 -9.75 44.37 12.08
N ALA A 754 -10.17 43.18 12.46
CA ALA A 754 -11.58 42.87 12.72
C ALA A 754 -12.14 43.60 13.96
N GLN A 755 -11.31 43.96 14.93
CA GLN A 755 -11.65 44.79 16.09
C GLN A 755 -11.62 46.32 15.75
N GLY A 756 -11.07 46.70 14.62
CA GLY A 756 -10.88 48.11 14.23
C GLY A 756 -9.63 48.76 14.80
N ASP A 757 -8.75 48.01 15.45
CA ASP A 757 -7.46 48.51 16.00
C ASP A 757 -6.35 48.39 14.95
N THR A 758 -6.30 49.36 14.05
CA THR A 758 -5.33 49.40 12.95
C THR A 758 -3.90 49.60 13.46
N SER A 759 -3.71 50.33 14.58
CA SER A 759 -2.41 50.60 15.18
C SER A 759 -1.79 49.33 15.77
N ALA A 760 -2.59 48.54 16.49
CA ALA A 760 -2.13 47.25 17.03
C ALA A 760 -1.85 46.23 15.88
N ALA A 761 -2.62 46.25 14.80
CA ALA A 761 -2.35 45.37 13.65
C ALA A 761 -1.01 45.71 12.99
N LEU A 762 -0.68 46.97 12.77
CA LEU A 762 0.61 47.39 12.22
C LEU A 762 1.77 47.07 13.16
N ALA A 763 1.58 47.30 14.48
CA ALA A 763 2.60 46.96 15.49
C ALA A 763 2.90 45.43 15.55
N ALA A 764 1.89 44.60 15.40
CA ALA A 764 2.04 43.11 15.36
C ALA A 764 2.78 42.63 14.11
N LEU A 765 2.62 43.30 12.96
CA LEU A 765 3.24 42.93 11.69
C LEU A 765 4.68 43.40 11.55
N GLU A 766 5.09 44.51 12.24
CA GLU A 766 6.39 45.10 12.02
C GLU A 766 7.63 44.20 12.34
N PRO A 767 7.66 43.43 13.44
CA PRO A 767 8.75 42.48 13.68
C PRO A 767 8.84 41.40 12.61
N LEU A 768 7.66 40.91 12.16
CA LEU A 768 7.60 39.90 11.11
C LEU A 768 8.06 40.46 9.77
N ARG A 769 7.68 41.69 9.41
CA ARG A 769 8.15 42.39 8.20
C ARG A 769 9.68 42.42 8.13
N GLN A 770 10.32 42.84 9.23
CA GLN A 770 11.81 42.91 9.32
C GLN A 770 12.43 41.51 9.15
N GLN A 771 11.83 40.50 9.74
CA GLN A 771 12.32 39.12 9.66
C GLN A 771 12.19 38.55 8.22
N VAL A 772 11.04 38.70 7.56
CA VAL A 772 10.82 38.17 6.22
C VAL A 772 11.66 38.88 5.16
N GLU A 773 11.88 40.19 5.32
CA GLU A 773 12.80 40.96 4.47
C GLU A 773 14.27 40.53 4.65
N ALA A 774 14.72 40.35 5.90
CA ALA A 774 16.06 39.89 6.19
C ALA A 774 16.36 38.46 5.67
N LYS A 775 15.33 37.60 5.66
CA LYS A 775 15.45 36.19 5.22
C LYS A 775 15.07 35.98 3.75
N GLY A 776 14.47 36.99 3.08
CA GLY A 776 13.98 36.85 1.70
C GLY A 776 12.80 35.86 1.54
N TRP A 777 11.89 35.82 2.52
CA TRP A 777 10.72 34.95 2.48
C TRP A 777 9.57 35.63 1.72
N GLU A 778 9.52 35.42 0.41
CA GLU A 778 8.65 36.16 -0.51
C GLU A 778 7.17 35.88 -0.30
N ASP A 779 6.77 34.65 0.05
CA ASP A 779 5.37 34.30 0.33
C ASP A 779 4.84 34.95 1.62
N GLU A 780 5.64 34.95 2.68
CA GLU A 780 5.30 35.61 3.94
C GLU A 780 5.34 37.14 3.77
N ARG A 781 6.30 37.66 3.01
CA ARG A 781 6.41 39.07 2.68
C ARG A 781 5.15 39.58 1.97
N LEU A 782 4.65 38.83 0.98
CA LEU A 782 3.40 39.14 0.28
C LEU A 782 2.22 39.25 1.26
N LYS A 783 2.04 38.27 2.15
CA LYS A 783 0.94 38.28 3.15
C LYS A 783 1.05 39.48 4.11
N VAL A 784 2.25 39.80 4.59
CA VAL A 784 2.50 40.94 5.47
C VAL A 784 2.18 42.27 4.75
N MET A 785 2.66 42.46 3.51
CA MET A 785 2.40 43.66 2.72
C MET A 785 0.91 43.87 2.50
N LEU A 786 0.15 42.84 2.19
CA LEU A 786 -1.31 42.94 1.98
C LEU A 786 -2.06 43.38 3.24
N LEU A 787 -1.72 42.78 4.39
CA LEU A 787 -2.33 43.15 5.66
C LEU A 787 -1.91 44.53 6.12
N GLN A 788 -0.66 44.96 5.90
CA GLN A 788 -0.22 46.33 6.15
C GLN A 788 -0.95 47.33 5.25
N ALA A 789 -1.11 47.01 3.94
CA ALA A 789 -1.86 47.87 3.03
C ALA A 789 -3.33 48.03 3.47
N VAL A 790 -3.99 46.98 3.91
CA VAL A 790 -5.34 47.05 4.47
C VAL A 790 -5.39 47.88 5.76
N ALA A 791 -4.39 47.67 6.66
CA ALA A 791 -4.31 48.41 7.92
C ALA A 791 -4.10 49.93 7.70
N HIS A 792 -3.15 50.33 6.83
CA HIS A 792 -2.90 51.72 6.47
C HIS A 792 -4.13 52.36 5.79
N HIS A 793 -4.81 51.64 4.92
CA HIS A 793 -6.01 52.14 4.28
C HIS A 793 -7.14 52.40 5.31
N ALA A 794 -7.33 51.46 6.23
CA ALA A 794 -8.31 51.61 7.33
C ALA A 794 -7.89 52.69 8.34
N HIS A 795 -6.60 52.95 8.49
CA HIS A 795 -6.06 54.05 9.32
C HIS A 795 -6.21 55.43 8.66
N GLY A 796 -6.56 55.48 7.35
CA GLY A 796 -6.70 56.71 6.58
C GLY A 796 -5.47 57.10 5.76
N GLU A 797 -4.39 56.36 5.79
CA GLU A 797 -3.12 56.57 5.09
C GLU A 797 -3.17 56.03 3.65
N LYS A 798 -4.07 56.53 2.82
CA LYS A 798 -4.41 55.96 1.51
C LYS A 798 -3.22 55.86 0.56
N ASP A 799 -2.35 56.89 0.53
CA ASP A 799 -1.19 56.90 -0.39
C ASP A 799 -0.20 55.79 -0.06
N GLN A 800 0.09 55.58 1.21
CA GLN A 800 0.97 54.51 1.69
C GLN A 800 0.37 53.13 1.47
N ALA A 801 -0.96 53.00 1.69
CA ALA A 801 -1.68 51.75 1.45
C ALA A 801 -1.63 51.33 -0.03
N VAL A 802 -1.85 52.32 -0.94
CA VAL A 802 -1.85 52.06 -2.40
C VAL A 802 -0.41 51.76 -2.89
N GLN A 803 0.59 52.40 -2.34
CA GLN A 803 1.99 52.11 -2.68
C GLN A 803 2.36 50.65 -2.26
N LEU A 804 2.09 50.28 -1.02
CA LEU A 804 2.31 48.91 -0.54
C LEU A 804 1.55 47.86 -1.37
N LEU A 805 0.28 48.16 -1.74
CA LEU A 805 -0.47 47.28 -2.60
C LEU A 805 0.16 47.19 -3.99
N GLY A 806 0.67 48.26 -4.57
CA GLY A 806 1.37 48.28 -5.83
C GLY A 806 2.59 47.35 -5.83
N ASP A 807 3.38 47.41 -4.77
CA ASP A 807 4.56 46.52 -4.56
C ASP A 807 4.14 45.06 -4.37
N ALA A 808 3.04 44.81 -3.63
CA ALA A 808 2.48 43.48 -3.45
C ALA A 808 1.91 42.89 -4.77
N LEU A 809 1.27 43.72 -5.60
CA LEU A 809 0.77 43.31 -6.92
C LEU A 809 1.93 42.92 -7.84
N ALA A 810 3.02 43.70 -7.86
CA ALA A 810 4.18 43.42 -8.66
C ALA A 810 4.86 42.06 -8.25
N LEU A 811 4.83 41.74 -6.96
CA LEU A 811 5.36 40.48 -6.42
C LEU A 811 4.46 39.29 -6.77
N ALA A 812 3.14 39.45 -6.78
CA ALA A 812 2.16 38.38 -6.92
C ALA A 812 1.78 38.08 -8.38
N GLU A 813 1.82 39.12 -9.29
CA GLU A 813 1.38 38.98 -10.68
C GLU A 813 2.12 37.86 -11.44
N PRO A 814 3.47 37.68 -11.31
CA PRO A 814 4.19 36.60 -11.99
C PRO A 814 3.73 35.19 -11.60
N GLY A 815 3.27 35.00 -10.35
CA GLY A 815 2.72 33.73 -9.84
C GLY A 815 1.23 33.53 -10.13
N GLY A 816 0.51 34.61 -10.55
CA GLY A 816 -0.91 34.59 -10.84
C GLY A 816 -1.80 34.45 -9.60
N PHE A 817 -1.36 34.97 -8.44
CA PHE A 817 -2.09 34.86 -7.18
C PHE A 817 -3.44 35.60 -7.27
N ILE A 818 -4.52 34.95 -6.83
CA ILE A 818 -5.84 35.53 -6.74
C ILE A 818 -6.39 35.43 -5.32
N ARG A 819 -6.40 34.24 -4.75
CA ARG A 819 -7.07 34.01 -3.47
C ARG A 819 -6.38 34.72 -2.30
N THR A 820 -5.08 34.84 -2.33
CA THR A 820 -4.31 35.58 -1.33
C THR A 820 -4.83 37.05 -1.16
N PHE A 821 -5.35 37.66 -2.23
CA PHE A 821 -6.03 38.97 -2.16
C PHE A 821 -7.52 38.86 -1.81
N VAL A 822 -8.24 37.95 -2.46
CA VAL A 822 -9.70 37.83 -2.32
C VAL A 822 -10.11 37.39 -0.92
N ASP A 823 -9.31 36.55 -0.27
CA ASP A 823 -9.57 36.04 1.07
C ASP A 823 -9.54 37.14 2.15
N GLU A 824 -8.86 38.27 1.93
CA GLU A 824 -8.87 39.42 2.83
C GLU A 824 -10.21 40.25 2.75
N GLY A 825 -11.09 39.88 1.83
CA GLY A 825 -12.48 40.35 1.78
C GLY A 825 -12.67 41.79 1.34
N GLN A 826 -13.78 42.41 1.76
CA GLN A 826 -14.17 43.74 1.34
C GLN A 826 -13.16 44.86 1.59
N PRO A 827 -12.37 44.90 2.68
CA PRO A 827 -11.31 45.91 2.84
C PRO A 827 -10.30 45.91 1.68
N MET A 828 -9.92 44.73 1.21
CA MET A 828 -9.00 44.54 0.09
C MET A 828 -9.67 44.92 -1.24
N ALA A 829 -10.94 44.60 -1.45
CA ALA A 829 -11.68 45.02 -2.66
C ALA A 829 -11.70 46.53 -2.80
N ARG A 830 -11.99 47.27 -1.72
CA ARG A 830 -11.98 48.77 -1.72
C ARG A 830 -10.59 49.30 -2.06
N LEU A 831 -9.54 48.73 -1.54
CA LEU A 831 -8.16 49.14 -1.81
C LEU A 831 -7.76 48.83 -3.27
N LEU A 832 -8.22 47.70 -3.83
CA LEU A 832 -8.04 47.37 -5.26
C LEU A 832 -8.77 48.34 -6.19
N TYR A 833 -9.98 48.82 -5.83
CA TYR A 833 -10.67 49.88 -6.59
C TYR A 833 -9.88 51.20 -6.55
N GLU A 834 -9.29 51.54 -5.43
CA GLU A 834 -8.43 52.73 -5.30
C GLU A 834 -7.16 52.58 -6.18
N ALA A 835 -6.53 51.43 -6.18
CA ALA A 835 -5.37 51.13 -7.04
C ALA A 835 -5.74 51.19 -8.53
N LEU A 836 -6.91 50.65 -8.91
CA LEU A 836 -7.42 50.72 -10.28
C LEU A 836 -7.65 52.16 -10.74
N SER A 837 -8.22 53.01 -9.87
CA SER A 837 -8.44 54.44 -10.17
C SER A 837 -7.13 55.18 -10.42
N ARG A 838 -6.03 54.73 -9.81
CA ARG A 838 -4.68 55.29 -9.99
C ARG A 838 -3.87 54.66 -11.12
N GLY A 839 -4.47 53.66 -11.83
CA GLY A 839 -3.86 53.02 -12.99
C GLY A 839 -2.74 51.99 -12.62
N ILE A 840 -2.74 51.48 -11.40
CA ILE A 840 -1.76 50.46 -10.95
C ILE A 840 -2.17 49.10 -11.50
N THR A 841 -1.32 48.44 -12.29
CA THR A 841 -1.53 47.12 -12.92
C THR A 841 -2.99 46.79 -13.26
N PRO A 842 -3.63 47.59 -14.14
CA PRO A 842 -5.09 47.63 -14.26
C PRO A 842 -5.70 46.32 -14.74
N GLU A 843 -4.98 45.53 -15.56
CA GLU A 843 -5.46 44.22 -16.01
C GLU A 843 -5.49 43.18 -14.90
N TYR A 844 -4.44 43.13 -14.12
CA TYR A 844 -4.35 42.20 -12.98
C TYR A 844 -5.36 42.58 -11.90
N VAL A 845 -5.48 43.87 -11.55
CA VAL A 845 -6.47 44.36 -10.57
C VAL A 845 -7.91 44.05 -10.99
N ARG A 846 -8.26 44.22 -12.28
CA ARG A 846 -9.59 43.82 -12.77
C ARG A 846 -9.85 42.33 -12.60
N ARG A 847 -8.84 41.50 -12.91
CA ARG A 847 -8.93 40.05 -12.69
C ARG A 847 -9.15 39.70 -11.22
N LEU A 848 -8.46 40.37 -10.30
CA LEU A 848 -8.66 40.22 -8.87
C LEU A 848 -10.05 40.60 -8.44
N LEU A 849 -10.53 41.79 -8.86
CA LEU A 849 -11.86 42.29 -8.54
C LEU A 849 -13.00 41.40 -9.06
N ALA A 850 -12.82 40.77 -10.23
CA ALA A 850 -13.80 39.84 -10.79
C ALA A 850 -13.93 38.54 -9.96
N ALA A 851 -12.99 38.24 -9.08
CA ALA A 851 -13.03 37.07 -8.22
C ALA A 851 -13.72 37.31 -6.85
N PHE A 852 -14.11 38.55 -6.52
CA PHE A 852 -14.88 38.87 -5.30
C PHE A 852 -16.37 38.55 -5.52
N PRO A 853 -17.04 37.86 -4.59
CA PRO A 853 -18.42 37.41 -4.76
C PRO A 853 -19.48 38.48 -4.82
N ASP A 854 -19.27 39.72 -4.30
CA ASP A 854 -20.26 40.82 -4.19
C ASP A 854 -19.58 42.19 -4.31
N ALA A 855 -18.90 42.47 -5.41
CA ALA A 855 -18.37 43.80 -5.67
C ALA A 855 -19.42 44.68 -6.38
N GLU A 856 -20.56 45.03 -5.71
CA GLU A 856 -21.33 46.19 -6.09
C GLU A 856 -20.67 47.45 -5.51
N PRO A 857 -20.36 48.46 -6.32
CA PRO A 857 -19.88 49.74 -5.82
C PRO A 857 -21.04 50.48 -5.15
N GLU A 858 -20.98 50.70 -3.81
CA GLU A 858 -21.76 51.77 -3.17
C GLU A 858 -21.43 53.08 -3.85
N GLN A 859 -22.40 53.57 -4.58
CA GLN A 859 -22.61 54.94 -5.13
C GLN A 859 -21.35 55.82 -5.14
N ALA A 860 -20.63 55.79 -6.26
CA ALA A 860 -19.87 56.96 -6.72
C ALA A 860 -20.43 57.35 -8.10
N ASP A 861 -21.12 58.52 -8.12
CA ASP A 861 -21.51 59.34 -9.25
C ASP A 861 -21.83 58.69 -10.62
N SER A 862 -23.12 58.53 -10.85
CA SER A 862 -23.71 58.16 -12.12
C SER A 862 -23.53 59.28 -13.17
N SER A 863 -22.36 59.26 -13.83
CA SER A 863 -22.21 60.13 -15.02
C SER A 863 -21.25 59.64 -16.09
N MET A 864 -20.96 58.37 -16.20
CA MET A 864 -20.26 57.85 -17.39
C MET A 864 -20.54 56.37 -17.66
N THR A 865 -21.77 55.98 -17.92
CA THR A 865 -22.08 54.71 -18.58
C THR A 865 -23.42 54.80 -19.28
N LYS A 866 -23.46 55.55 -20.38
CA LYS A 866 -24.49 55.42 -21.35
C LYS A 866 -23.84 55.30 -22.71
N VAL A 867 -23.62 54.07 -23.15
CA VAL A 867 -23.69 53.60 -24.54
C VAL A 867 -23.42 52.11 -24.54
N ILE A 868 -24.46 51.35 -24.55
CA ILE A 868 -24.75 50.16 -25.36
C ILE A 868 -26.09 49.64 -24.83
N GLY A 869 -27.16 50.01 -25.50
CA GLY A 869 -28.48 49.44 -25.25
C GLY A 869 -28.51 48.01 -25.74
N THR A 870 -28.77 47.11 -24.85
CA THR A 870 -29.02 45.71 -25.19
C THR A 870 -30.31 45.23 -24.55
N ASP A 871 -31.23 44.72 -25.38
CA ASP A 871 -32.46 44.02 -25.02
C ASP A 871 -32.24 42.68 -24.27
N LEU A 872 -31.22 42.59 -23.43
CA LEU A 872 -30.95 41.42 -22.59
C LEU A 872 -31.53 41.62 -21.19
N VAL A 873 -32.19 40.59 -20.68
CA VAL A 873 -32.76 40.56 -19.33
C VAL A 873 -31.64 40.55 -18.27
N GLU A 874 -30.48 39.98 -18.62
CA GLU A 874 -29.25 39.97 -17.83
C GLU A 874 -28.02 40.17 -18.73
N PRO A 875 -27.05 41.06 -18.40
CA PRO A 875 -25.85 41.26 -19.18
C PRO A 875 -24.92 40.03 -19.09
N LEU A 876 -24.17 39.75 -20.19
CA LEU A 876 -23.13 38.76 -20.19
C LEU A 876 -21.89 39.30 -19.44
N SER A 877 -21.26 38.45 -18.60
CA SER A 877 -19.99 38.78 -17.98
C SER A 877 -18.85 38.77 -19.02
N GLU A 878 -17.74 39.44 -18.72
CA GLU A 878 -16.56 39.45 -19.60
C GLU A 878 -16.09 38.05 -19.97
N ARG A 879 -16.10 37.12 -19.01
CA ARG A 879 -15.73 35.74 -19.24
C ARG A 879 -16.72 34.98 -20.13
N GLU A 880 -18.01 35.30 -20.01
CA GLU A 880 -19.02 34.74 -20.91
C GLU A 880 -18.87 35.32 -22.32
N ILE A 881 -18.44 36.59 -22.47
CA ILE A 881 -18.12 37.19 -23.76
C ILE A 881 -16.91 36.53 -24.41
N GLU A 882 -15.84 36.28 -23.69
CA GLU A 882 -14.65 35.53 -24.18
C GLU A 882 -15.02 34.11 -24.64
N VAL A 883 -15.78 33.40 -23.83
CA VAL A 883 -16.27 32.07 -24.19
C VAL A 883 -17.16 32.13 -25.42
N LEU A 884 -18.04 33.16 -25.51
CA LEU A 884 -18.94 33.39 -26.64
C LEU A 884 -18.18 33.73 -27.93
N GLN A 885 -17.08 34.48 -27.83
CA GLN A 885 -16.19 34.76 -28.98
C GLN A 885 -15.61 33.47 -29.54
N LEU A 886 -15.03 32.62 -28.68
CA LEU A 886 -14.46 31.34 -29.08
C LEU A 886 -15.54 30.37 -29.60
N ILE A 887 -16.74 30.42 -29.04
CA ILE A 887 -17.90 29.72 -29.58
C ILE A 887 -18.20 30.19 -31.01
N ALA A 888 -18.16 31.48 -31.28
CA ALA A 888 -18.43 32.07 -32.59
C ALA A 888 -17.32 31.84 -33.62
N GLU A 889 -16.07 31.62 -33.15
CA GLU A 889 -14.91 31.15 -33.92
C GLU A 889 -14.98 29.64 -34.26
N GLY A 890 -15.90 28.89 -33.67
CA GLY A 890 -16.14 27.50 -33.99
C GLY A 890 -15.43 26.49 -33.09
N LEU A 891 -14.68 26.90 -32.03
CA LEU A 891 -13.95 26.02 -31.15
C LEU A 891 -14.88 25.14 -30.30
N THR A 892 -14.57 23.88 -30.12
CA THR A 892 -15.29 22.96 -29.23
C THR A 892 -15.04 23.31 -27.75
N ASN A 893 -15.91 22.86 -26.85
CA ASN A 893 -15.70 23.09 -25.41
C ASN A 893 -14.34 22.59 -24.86
N PRO A 894 -13.77 21.45 -25.29
CA PRO A 894 -12.41 21.06 -24.93
C PRO A 894 -11.34 22.05 -25.45
N GLU A 895 -11.48 22.54 -26.67
CA GLU A 895 -10.54 23.51 -27.24
C GLU A 895 -10.63 24.87 -26.54
N ILE A 896 -11.86 25.32 -26.21
CA ILE A 896 -12.07 26.52 -25.37
C ILE A 896 -11.45 26.34 -23.99
N ALA A 897 -11.65 25.18 -23.36
CA ALA A 897 -11.06 24.86 -22.07
C ALA A 897 -9.53 24.93 -22.11
N SER A 898 -8.92 24.36 -23.14
CA SER A 898 -7.47 24.42 -23.36
C SER A 898 -6.97 25.84 -23.60
N ARG A 899 -7.68 26.62 -24.42
CA ARG A 899 -7.26 27.99 -24.82
C ARG A 899 -7.42 29.01 -23.69
N LEU A 900 -8.43 28.83 -22.83
CA LEU A 900 -8.70 29.71 -21.70
C LEU A 900 -8.13 29.18 -20.37
N TYR A 901 -7.44 28.05 -20.38
CA TYR A 901 -6.91 27.34 -19.20
C TYR A 901 -7.99 27.06 -18.13
N LEU A 902 -9.20 26.66 -18.59
CA LEU A 902 -10.35 26.32 -17.75
C LEU A 902 -10.63 24.82 -17.75
N SER A 903 -11.36 24.34 -16.72
CA SER A 903 -11.88 22.99 -16.77
C SER A 903 -12.99 22.85 -17.82
N LEU A 904 -13.16 21.64 -18.40
CA LEU A 904 -14.24 21.39 -19.35
C LEU A 904 -15.62 21.63 -18.73
N ASN A 905 -15.78 21.40 -17.42
CA ASN A 905 -17.02 21.64 -16.70
C ASN A 905 -17.29 23.15 -16.54
N THR A 906 -16.27 23.94 -16.24
CA THR A 906 -16.34 25.38 -16.15
C THR A 906 -16.81 25.99 -17.49
N VAL A 907 -16.24 25.53 -18.61
CA VAL A 907 -16.68 25.97 -19.96
C VAL A 907 -18.13 25.56 -20.23
N LYS A 908 -18.56 24.37 -19.82
CA LYS A 908 -19.97 23.92 -19.95
C LYS A 908 -20.92 24.79 -19.14
N VAL A 909 -20.52 25.21 -17.93
CA VAL A 909 -21.31 26.10 -17.09
C VAL A 909 -21.45 27.48 -17.76
N HIS A 910 -20.34 28.08 -18.21
CA HIS A 910 -20.40 29.36 -18.96
C HIS A 910 -21.26 29.24 -20.22
N THR A 911 -21.09 28.15 -20.99
CA THR A 911 -21.91 27.92 -22.20
C THR A 911 -23.40 27.85 -21.88
N ARG A 912 -23.78 27.18 -20.79
CA ARG A 912 -25.20 27.09 -20.36
C ARG A 912 -25.73 28.44 -19.91
N ASN A 913 -24.96 29.23 -19.16
CA ASN A 913 -25.35 30.58 -18.72
C ASN A 913 -25.49 31.54 -19.90
N ILE A 914 -24.54 31.49 -20.86
CA ILE A 914 -24.61 32.25 -22.12
C ILE A 914 -25.91 31.94 -22.88
N TYR A 915 -26.26 30.65 -23.01
CA TYR A 915 -27.50 30.28 -23.72
C TYR A 915 -28.75 30.76 -22.97
N GLY A 916 -28.74 30.66 -21.61
CA GLY A 916 -29.85 31.22 -20.80
C GLY A 916 -30.01 32.72 -20.96
N LYS A 917 -28.91 33.47 -20.85
CA LYS A 917 -28.92 34.93 -20.95
C LYS A 917 -29.25 35.45 -22.37
N LEU A 918 -28.83 34.74 -23.40
CA LEU A 918 -29.16 35.08 -24.81
C LEU A 918 -30.53 34.51 -25.26
N GLY A 919 -31.21 33.70 -24.47
CA GLY A 919 -32.46 33.06 -24.79
C GLY A 919 -32.36 32.07 -25.97
N VAL A 920 -31.26 31.31 -26.07
CA VAL A 920 -30.99 30.40 -27.20
C VAL A 920 -30.72 28.98 -26.69
N ASN A 921 -30.92 27.98 -27.56
CA ASN A 921 -30.84 26.57 -27.18
C ASN A 921 -29.61 25.83 -27.76
N ASN A 922 -28.83 26.45 -28.61
CA ASN A 922 -27.67 25.84 -29.22
C ASN A 922 -26.59 26.87 -29.58
N ARG A 923 -25.40 26.33 -29.87
CA ARG A 923 -24.16 27.05 -30.17
C ARG A 923 -24.28 27.99 -31.37
N THR A 924 -24.90 27.54 -32.45
CA THR A 924 -25.05 28.31 -33.68
C THR A 924 -25.96 29.50 -33.46
N GLN A 925 -27.06 29.30 -32.70
CA GLN A 925 -27.97 30.36 -32.32
C GLN A 925 -27.31 31.41 -31.40
N ALA A 926 -26.41 30.97 -30.49
CA ALA A 926 -25.69 31.88 -29.61
C ALA A 926 -24.80 32.86 -30.39
N GLY A 927 -24.02 32.34 -31.33
CA GLY A 927 -23.18 33.19 -32.19
C GLY A 927 -23.99 34.13 -33.08
N ALA A 928 -25.13 33.68 -33.66
CA ALA A 928 -26.00 34.50 -34.48
C ALA A 928 -26.70 35.59 -33.64
N ARG A 929 -27.21 35.25 -32.46
CA ARG A 929 -27.89 36.20 -31.54
C ARG A 929 -26.94 37.25 -30.99
N ALA A 930 -25.70 36.85 -30.67
CA ALA A 930 -24.67 37.77 -30.20
C ALA A 930 -24.25 38.80 -31.26
N ARG A 931 -24.20 38.43 -32.55
CA ARG A 931 -23.96 39.34 -33.64
C ARG A 931 -25.18 40.28 -33.86
N ALA A 932 -26.41 39.76 -33.78
CA ALA A 932 -27.64 40.54 -33.89
C ALA A 932 -27.80 41.58 -32.79
N LEU A 933 -27.26 41.30 -31.60
CA LEU A 933 -27.27 42.22 -30.46
C LEU A 933 -26.04 43.14 -30.41
N GLY A 934 -25.15 43.09 -31.40
CA GLY A 934 -23.93 43.91 -31.44
C GLY A 934 -22.85 43.54 -30.37
N ILE A 935 -22.98 42.39 -29.72
CA ILE A 935 -22.01 41.89 -28.72
C ILE A 935 -20.74 41.36 -29.43
N LEU A 936 -20.90 40.78 -30.61
CA LEU A 936 -19.82 40.36 -31.47
C LEU A 936 -19.79 41.11 -32.78
N PRO A 937 -18.62 41.37 -33.38
CA PRO A 937 -18.53 42.07 -34.66
C PRO A 937 -19.27 41.29 -35.76
N SER A 938 -19.96 42.01 -36.63
CA SER A 938 -20.57 41.46 -37.83
C SER A 938 -19.47 41.15 -38.84
N ASN A 939 -19.28 39.89 -39.19
CA ASN A 939 -18.39 39.54 -40.30
C ASN A 939 -19.05 39.93 -41.62
#